data_fa7abaf5e93d2623f6d5925cd718dd00
#
_entry.id   fa7abaf5e93d2623f6d5925cd718dd00
#
_cell.length_a   1.000
_cell.length_b   1.000
_cell.length_c   1.000
_cell.angle_alpha   90.00
_cell.angle_beta   90.00
_cell.angle_gamma   90.00
#
_symmetry.space_group_name_H-M   'P 1'
#
loop_
_entity.id
_entity.type
_entity.pdbx_description
1 polymer ?
#
loop_
_entity_poly.entity_id
_entity_poly.type
_entity_poly.pdbx_seq_one_letter_code
_entity_poly.pdbx_strand_id
1 'polypeptide(L)'
;MAQNTTYDASSITVLEGLEAVRKRPGMYIGSVSTKGLNHLIYEIVDNAVDEHLAGYCSKITVILEKDGSATVSDNGRGIPVGMHEKGNSAERLVFTTLHAGGKFDNNAYKTSGGLHGVGSSVVNALSKHLTVRVKDGKNVYEDTYEYGNPTTELVNGLLPVVGRTRETGTTISFLPDDTIFDKTRFKEDDIKSRLHETAYLNPALTIHFEDCRGTEPEILDYHEPEGIVGFIKDMNKSCEAVTDVISFQGESDGISVEGAFQYINEFHENVLGFCNNIYNAEGGTHLTGFKTQFTTIINSYARELNILKEKDQNFTGPDVRNGMTAVISIKHPDPRFEGQTKTKLDNQDAAKVVAKVVGEELTRFFDRNLETLKAVIGCAEKAAKIRKTEERAKTNMLTKQKFSFDSNGKLANCESKDASKCEIFIVEGDSAGGSAKMARNRMYQAILPIRGKILNVEKASIDKVLANAEIKTMINAFGCGFSEGYGNDFDITKLRYDKIIIMADADVDGAHISTLLLTLFYRFMPELIFEGHVYIAMPPLYKAMPSRGAEEYLYDDKALERYRKRHKGPFHLQRYKGLGEMDAQQLWETTLDPETRMLKLVEIEDARMASEVTEMLMGTEVPPRRAFIYRNATDAELDI
;
A
#
# COMPACT_ATOMS: atom_id res chain seq x y z
N MET A 1 29.82 32.62 -3.75
CA MET A 1 29.02 33.66 -4.46
C MET A 1 27.68 33.03 -4.76
N ALA A 2 26.63 33.43 -4.03
CA ALA A 2 25.27 32.99 -4.32
C ALA A 2 24.84 33.62 -5.66
N GLN A 3 24.54 32.78 -6.66
CA GLN A 3 23.90 33.26 -7.87
C GLN A 3 22.52 33.76 -7.50
N ASN A 4 22.27 35.05 -7.59
CA ASN A 4 20.96 35.67 -7.55
C ASN A 4 20.19 35.16 -8.79
N THR A 5 19.50 34.02 -8.68
CA THR A 5 18.50 33.61 -9.65
C THR A 5 17.26 34.49 -9.44
N THR A 6 17.10 35.52 -10.22
CA THR A 6 15.87 36.29 -10.32
C THR A 6 14.76 35.37 -10.80
N TYR A 7 13.73 35.16 -9.97
CA TYR A 7 12.53 34.44 -10.36
C TYR A 7 11.67 35.41 -11.19
N ASP A 8 11.71 35.23 -12.51
CA ASP A 8 10.98 36.02 -13.49
C ASP A 8 10.21 35.13 -14.49
N ALA A 9 9.55 35.72 -15.46
CA ALA A 9 8.77 35.00 -16.47
C ALA A 9 9.59 33.97 -17.25
N SER A 10 10.90 34.15 -17.38
CA SER A 10 11.80 33.21 -18.08
C SER A 10 12.12 31.97 -17.26
N SER A 11 11.88 32.01 -15.94
CA SER A 11 12.04 30.86 -15.05
C SER A 11 10.85 29.87 -15.08
N ILE A 12 9.75 30.23 -15.79
CA ILE A 12 8.60 29.35 -15.97
C ILE A 12 8.84 28.45 -17.19
N THR A 13 9.01 27.16 -16.93
CA THR A 13 9.15 26.13 -17.99
C THR A 13 7.80 25.46 -18.23
N VAL A 14 7.32 25.45 -19.46
CA VAL A 14 6.15 24.68 -19.88
C VAL A 14 6.64 23.34 -20.43
N LEU A 15 6.13 22.25 -19.87
CA LEU A 15 6.39 20.89 -20.36
C LEU A 15 5.19 20.44 -21.19
N GLU A 16 5.42 19.98 -22.40
CA GLU A 16 4.37 19.50 -23.30
C GLU A 16 4.44 17.98 -23.48
N GLY A 17 3.28 17.34 -23.63
CA GLY A 17 3.14 15.94 -24.00
C GLY A 17 3.85 14.99 -23.01
N LEU A 18 4.56 14.00 -23.55
CA LEU A 18 5.21 12.93 -22.77
C LEU A 18 6.45 13.38 -22.01
N GLU A 19 7.02 14.55 -22.32
CA GLU A 19 8.16 15.10 -21.57
C GLU A 19 7.79 15.40 -20.10
N ALA A 20 6.55 15.85 -19.87
CA ALA A 20 6.04 16.08 -18.52
C ALA A 20 6.03 14.79 -17.68
N VAL A 21 5.65 13.66 -18.29
CA VAL A 21 5.64 12.33 -17.65
C VAL A 21 7.06 11.90 -17.28
N ARG A 22 7.99 12.01 -18.22
CA ARG A 22 9.41 11.63 -17.99
C ARG A 22 10.07 12.45 -16.89
N LYS A 23 9.73 13.74 -16.80
CA LYS A 23 10.31 14.67 -15.82
C LYS A 23 9.71 14.54 -14.42
N ARG A 24 8.45 14.09 -14.33
CA ARG A 24 7.71 13.93 -13.07
C ARG A 24 6.91 12.61 -13.05
N PRO A 25 7.56 11.45 -13.18
CA PRO A 25 6.89 10.15 -13.28
C PRO A 25 6.03 9.83 -12.05
N GLY A 26 6.45 10.24 -10.86
CA GLY A 26 5.70 10.02 -9.61
C GLY A 26 4.27 10.58 -9.62
N MET A 27 3.99 11.62 -10.42
CA MET A 27 2.62 12.15 -10.56
C MET A 27 1.66 11.18 -11.27
N TYR A 28 2.19 10.26 -12.08
CA TYR A 28 1.42 9.34 -12.93
C TYR A 28 1.42 7.91 -12.40
N ILE A 29 2.55 7.44 -11.84
CA ILE A 29 2.73 6.06 -11.37
C ILE A 29 2.99 5.97 -9.85
N GLY A 30 2.85 7.08 -9.12
CA GLY A 30 3.01 7.17 -7.67
C GLY A 30 4.47 7.19 -7.20
N SER A 31 5.34 6.38 -7.76
CA SER A 31 6.78 6.33 -7.40
C SER A 31 7.64 5.83 -8.55
N VAL A 32 8.96 5.98 -8.47
CA VAL A 32 9.93 5.37 -9.40
C VAL A 32 10.57 4.10 -8.83
N SER A 33 10.05 3.61 -7.71
CA SER A 33 10.44 2.35 -7.09
C SER A 33 9.89 1.14 -7.85
N THR A 34 10.16 -0.07 -7.37
CA THR A 34 9.61 -1.33 -7.92
C THR A 34 8.08 -1.31 -8.01
N LYS A 35 7.39 -0.60 -7.09
CA LYS A 35 5.93 -0.45 -7.15
C LYS A 35 5.49 0.32 -8.39
N GLY A 36 6.08 1.49 -8.65
CA GLY A 36 5.78 2.25 -9.87
C GLY A 36 6.22 1.51 -11.13
N LEU A 37 7.28 0.70 -11.06
CA LEU A 37 7.69 -0.17 -12.15
C LEU A 37 6.62 -1.22 -12.48
N ASN A 38 6.13 -1.96 -11.49
CA ASN A 38 5.06 -2.94 -11.67
C ASN A 38 3.75 -2.28 -12.14
N HIS A 39 3.52 -1.02 -11.75
CA HIS A 39 2.32 -0.27 -12.18
C HIS A 39 2.24 -0.11 -13.71
N LEU A 40 3.37 -0.10 -14.42
CA LEU A 40 3.37 -0.09 -15.89
C LEU A 40 2.66 -1.33 -16.46
N ILE A 41 2.88 -2.51 -15.87
CA ILE A 41 2.18 -3.75 -16.27
C ILE A 41 0.69 -3.61 -15.96
N TYR A 42 0.36 -3.09 -14.76
CA TYR A 42 -1.04 -2.96 -14.33
C TYR A 42 -1.85 -2.04 -15.24
N GLU A 43 -1.28 -0.93 -15.71
CA GLU A 43 -1.96 -0.03 -16.66
C GLU A 43 -2.34 -0.74 -17.97
N ILE A 44 -1.48 -1.62 -18.47
CA ILE A 44 -1.77 -2.38 -19.70
C ILE A 44 -2.76 -3.52 -19.42
N VAL A 45 -2.61 -4.22 -18.30
CA VAL A 45 -3.56 -5.27 -17.87
C VAL A 45 -4.95 -4.68 -17.64
N ASP A 46 -5.05 -3.52 -17.00
CA ASP A 46 -6.33 -2.84 -16.74
C ASP A 46 -7.03 -2.46 -18.06
N ASN A 47 -6.27 -2.10 -19.12
CA ASN A 47 -6.84 -1.87 -20.45
C ASN A 47 -7.40 -3.16 -21.08
N ALA A 48 -6.73 -4.30 -20.89
CA ALA A 48 -7.20 -5.59 -21.36
C ALA A 48 -8.42 -6.08 -20.55
N VAL A 49 -8.47 -5.78 -19.24
CA VAL A 49 -9.64 -6.03 -18.37
C VAL A 49 -10.83 -5.17 -18.80
N ASP A 50 -10.61 -3.92 -19.21
CA ASP A 50 -11.69 -3.08 -19.76
C ASP A 50 -12.30 -3.69 -21.05
N GLU A 51 -11.49 -4.32 -21.92
CA GLU A 51 -12.00 -5.11 -23.06
C GLU A 51 -12.82 -6.34 -22.59
N HIS A 52 -12.44 -6.97 -21.50
CA HIS A 52 -13.21 -8.06 -20.88
C HIS A 52 -14.55 -7.54 -20.34
N LEU A 53 -14.57 -6.44 -19.61
CA LEU A 53 -15.79 -5.81 -19.09
C LEU A 53 -16.73 -5.35 -20.20
N ALA A 54 -16.17 -4.98 -21.36
CA ALA A 54 -16.94 -4.68 -22.57
C ALA A 54 -17.46 -5.96 -23.29
N GLY A 55 -17.07 -7.17 -22.84
CA GLY A 55 -17.52 -8.45 -23.37
C GLY A 55 -16.72 -8.99 -24.56
N TYR A 56 -15.55 -8.43 -24.86
CA TYR A 56 -14.75 -8.81 -26.03
C TYR A 56 -13.46 -9.59 -25.73
N CYS A 57 -12.97 -9.56 -24.51
CA CYS A 57 -11.75 -10.27 -24.10
C CYS A 57 -12.08 -11.42 -23.14
N SER A 58 -11.50 -12.58 -23.38
CA SER A 58 -11.62 -13.78 -22.52
C SER A 58 -10.27 -14.30 -22.01
N LYS A 59 -9.17 -13.82 -22.60
CA LYS A 59 -7.81 -14.25 -22.21
C LYS A 59 -6.85 -13.08 -22.21
N ILE A 60 -6.10 -12.93 -21.13
CA ILE A 60 -4.96 -12.02 -21.02
C ILE A 60 -3.71 -12.85 -20.79
N THR A 61 -2.60 -12.49 -21.41
CA THR A 61 -1.29 -13.12 -21.21
C THR A 61 -0.30 -12.06 -20.76
N VAL A 62 0.44 -12.34 -19.69
CA VAL A 62 1.49 -11.47 -19.15
C VAL A 62 2.79 -12.26 -19.09
N ILE A 63 3.84 -11.78 -19.75
CA ILE A 63 5.14 -12.43 -19.81
C ILE A 63 6.22 -11.48 -19.29
N LEU A 64 7.05 -11.95 -18.37
CA LEU A 64 8.27 -11.28 -17.96
C LEU A 64 9.43 -11.89 -18.74
N GLU A 65 10.02 -11.11 -19.62
CA GLU A 65 11.03 -11.59 -20.56
C GLU A 65 12.44 -11.61 -19.97
N LYS A 66 13.33 -12.42 -20.56
CA LYS A 66 14.73 -12.56 -20.12
C LYS A 66 15.56 -11.28 -20.22
N ASP A 67 15.21 -10.41 -21.14
CA ASP A 67 15.89 -9.12 -21.35
C ASP A 67 15.45 -8.02 -20.38
N GLY A 68 14.47 -8.33 -19.49
CA GLY A 68 13.90 -7.39 -18.55
C GLY A 68 12.68 -6.63 -19.07
N SER A 69 12.24 -6.90 -20.28
CA SER A 69 10.97 -6.38 -20.80
C SER A 69 9.76 -7.13 -20.24
N ALA A 70 8.58 -6.53 -20.37
CA ALA A 70 7.31 -7.17 -20.08
C ALA A 70 6.41 -7.14 -21.32
N THR A 71 5.71 -8.24 -21.55
CA THR A 71 4.74 -8.38 -22.64
C THR A 71 3.36 -8.64 -22.06
N VAL A 72 2.37 -7.83 -22.45
CA VAL A 72 0.96 -8.04 -22.11
C VAL A 72 0.17 -8.18 -23.40
N SER A 73 -0.62 -9.24 -23.53
CA SER A 73 -1.42 -9.54 -24.70
C SER A 73 -2.85 -9.88 -24.30
N ASP A 74 -3.82 -9.36 -25.04
CA ASP A 74 -5.24 -9.69 -24.91
C ASP A 74 -5.80 -10.24 -26.24
N ASN A 75 -6.96 -10.90 -26.16
CA ASN A 75 -7.71 -11.36 -27.32
C ASN A 75 -9.01 -10.52 -27.54
N GLY A 76 -8.99 -9.25 -27.12
CA GLY A 76 -10.08 -8.30 -27.32
C GLY A 76 -10.24 -7.85 -28.76
N ARG A 77 -10.89 -6.69 -28.97
CA ARG A 77 -11.13 -6.12 -30.33
C ARG A 77 -9.86 -5.63 -31.00
N GLY A 78 -8.81 -5.35 -30.25
CA GLY A 78 -7.64 -4.59 -30.69
C GLY A 78 -7.87 -3.07 -30.65
N ILE A 79 -6.80 -2.31 -30.39
CA ILE A 79 -6.83 -0.85 -30.43
C ILE A 79 -7.17 -0.39 -31.88
N PRO A 80 -8.09 0.58 -32.09
CA PRO A 80 -8.39 1.08 -33.44
C PRO A 80 -7.15 1.64 -34.13
N VAL A 81 -6.83 1.14 -35.34
CA VAL A 81 -5.68 1.56 -36.17
C VAL A 81 -6.08 2.50 -37.29
N GLY A 82 -7.37 2.82 -37.40
CA GLY A 82 -7.89 3.71 -38.44
C GLY A 82 -7.42 5.16 -38.29
N MET A 83 -7.65 5.95 -39.34
CA MET A 83 -7.33 7.37 -39.35
C MET A 83 -8.23 8.12 -38.37
N HIS A 84 -7.62 8.89 -37.48
CA HIS A 84 -8.31 9.83 -36.63
C HIS A 84 -8.41 11.22 -37.29
N GLU A 85 -9.35 12.04 -36.88
CA GLU A 85 -9.57 13.40 -37.41
C GLU A 85 -8.32 14.31 -37.33
N LYS A 86 -7.41 14.02 -36.40
CA LYS A 86 -6.11 14.70 -36.25
C LYS A 86 -5.05 14.27 -37.26
N GLY A 87 -5.40 13.41 -38.23
CA GLY A 87 -4.52 13.05 -39.36
C GLY A 87 -3.48 11.95 -39.03
N ASN A 88 -3.59 11.26 -37.92
CA ASN A 88 -2.72 10.15 -37.50
C ASN A 88 -3.55 8.89 -37.20
N SER A 89 -2.91 7.73 -37.17
CA SER A 89 -3.51 6.49 -36.65
C SER A 89 -4.04 6.71 -35.24
N ALA A 90 -5.24 6.23 -34.95
CA ALA A 90 -5.84 6.34 -33.62
C ALA A 90 -4.98 5.62 -32.54
N GLU A 91 -4.37 4.49 -32.89
CA GLU A 91 -3.42 3.78 -32.04
C GLU A 91 -2.27 4.71 -31.62
N ARG A 92 -1.58 5.33 -32.57
CA ARG A 92 -0.45 6.24 -32.30
C ARG A 92 -0.84 7.41 -31.39
N LEU A 93 -2.05 7.93 -31.51
CA LEU A 93 -2.53 8.99 -30.63
C LEU A 93 -2.66 8.52 -29.18
N VAL A 94 -3.12 7.28 -28.95
CA VAL A 94 -3.24 6.68 -27.62
C VAL A 94 -1.88 6.58 -26.92
N PHE A 95 -0.82 6.29 -27.66
CA PHE A 95 0.53 6.13 -27.08
C PHE A 95 1.34 7.42 -27.02
N THR A 96 1.01 8.43 -27.83
CA THR A 96 1.81 9.68 -27.92
C THR A 96 1.15 10.92 -27.34
N THR A 97 -0.14 10.84 -27.01
CA THR A 97 -0.91 12.01 -26.55
C THR A 97 -1.55 11.71 -25.20
N LEU A 98 -1.28 12.56 -24.20
CA LEU A 98 -1.96 12.49 -22.91
C LEU A 98 -3.44 12.83 -23.08
N HIS A 99 -4.29 12.18 -22.30
CA HIS A 99 -5.74 12.35 -22.36
C HIS A 99 -6.33 12.00 -23.74
N ALA A 100 -5.78 10.96 -24.38
CA ALA A 100 -6.31 10.37 -25.61
C ALA A 100 -6.84 8.96 -25.31
N GLY A 101 -8.06 8.65 -25.72
CA GLY A 101 -8.66 7.31 -25.51
C GLY A 101 -10.14 7.29 -25.83
N GLY A 102 -10.68 6.09 -26.06
CA GLY A 102 -12.10 5.86 -26.36
C GLY A 102 -13.00 5.65 -25.12
N LYS A 103 -12.51 5.98 -23.92
CA LYS A 103 -13.20 5.73 -22.64
C LYS A 103 -13.79 7.00 -22.01
N PHE A 104 -13.68 8.14 -22.67
CA PHE A 104 -14.28 9.41 -22.22
C PHE A 104 -15.79 9.48 -22.43
N ASP A 105 -16.31 8.72 -23.40
CA ASP A 105 -17.73 8.62 -23.70
C ASP A 105 -18.21 7.20 -23.42
N ASN A 106 -19.37 7.04 -22.77
CA ASN A 106 -19.96 5.75 -22.42
C ASN A 106 -20.45 4.92 -23.64
N ASN A 107 -20.17 5.35 -24.87
CA ASN A 107 -20.60 4.69 -26.09
C ASN A 107 -19.84 3.38 -26.38
N ALA A 108 -18.53 3.35 -26.10
CA ALA A 108 -17.68 2.19 -26.36
C ALA A 108 -17.49 1.27 -25.14
N TYR A 109 -17.55 1.86 -23.94
CA TYR A 109 -17.39 1.16 -22.66
C TYR A 109 -18.43 1.67 -21.67
N LYS A 110 -19.32 0.80 -21.19
CA LYS A 110 -20.32 1.15 -20.17
C LYS A 110 -19.68 1.37 -18.80
N THR A 111 -18.65 0.59 -18.52
CA THR A 111 -17.84 0.68 -17.30
C THR A 111 -16.38 0.45 -17.68
N SER A 112 -15.48 1.24 -17.17
CA SER A 112 -14.03 1.07 -17.38
C SER A 112 -13.25 1.51 -16.15
N GLY A 113 -12.07 0.92 -15.97
CA GLY A 113 -11.09 1.35 -14.97
C GLY A 113 -10.21 2.50 -15.48
N GLY A 114 -9.94 2.54 -16.77
CA GLY A 114 -9.08 3.52 -17.43
C GLY A 114 -9.79 4.83 -17.80
N LEU A 115 -10.01 5.72 -16.84
CA LEU A 115 -10.81 6.94 -17.01
C LEU A 115 -10.04 8.14 -17.54
N HIS A 116 -8.75 8.22 -17.33
CA HIS A 116 -7.96 9.43 -17.59
C HIS A 116 -7.32 9.47 -18.98
N GLY A 117 -7.32 8.35 -19.73
CA GLY A 117 -6.71 8.25 -21.05
C GLY A 117 -5.20 8.54 -21.07
N VAL A 118 -4.50 8.14 -19.99
CA VAL A 118 -3.06 8.40 -19.85
C VAL A 118 -2.22 7.13 -19.68
N GLY A 119 -2.79 5.99 -19.27
CA GLY A 119 -2.04 4.79 -18.94
C GLY A 119 -1.08 4.33 -20.02
N SER A 120 -1.57 4.11 -21.26
CA SER A 120 -0.75 3.66 -22.38
C SER A 120 0.35 4.67 -22.75
N SER A 121 0.03 5.97 -22.77
CA SER A 121 1.01 7.03 -23.08
C SER A 121 2.05 7.20 -21.97
N VAL A 122 1.69 6.95 -20.71
CA VAL A 122 2.61 6.92 -19.56
C VAL A 122 3.57 5.73 -19.65
N VAL A 123 3.06 4.53 -19.95
CA VAL A 123 3.92 3.34 -20.16
C VAL A 123 4.91 3.60 -21.30
N ASN A 124 4.45 4.17 -22.44
CA ASN A 124 5.32 4.54 -23.54
C ASN A 124 6.39 5.57 -23.11
N ALA A 125 5.98 6.65 -22.44
CA ALA A 125 6.90 7.70 -21.99
C ALA A 125 8.01 7.18 -21.04
N LEU A 126 7.70 6.17 -20.22
CA LEU A 126 8.61 5.62 -19.20
C LEU A 126 9.36 4.37 -19.68
N SER A 127 9.20 4.01 -20.95
CA SER A 127 9.90 2.90 -21.59
C SER A 127 11.06 3.36 -22.46
N LYS A 128 12.16 2.61 -22.43
CA LYS A 128 13.28 2.76 -23.35
C LYS A 128 12.91 2.30 -24.75
N HIS A 129 12.19 1.19 -24.82
CA HIS A 129 11.62 0.64 -26.04
C HIS A 129 10.22 0.12 -25.77
N LEU A 130 9.30 0.37 -26.70
CA LEU A 130 7.94 -0.18 -26.62
C LEU A 130 7.49 -0.58 -28.03
N THR A 131 6.83 -1.75 -28.12
CA THR A 131 6.23 -2.27 -29.35
C THR A 131 4.76 -2.54 -29.12
N VAL A 132 3.91 -2.02 -29.97
CA VAL A 132 2.47 -2.30 -30.01
C VAL A 132 2.16 -3.12 -31.25
N ARG A 133 1.53 -4.26 -31.06
CA ARG A 133 1.07 -5.11 -32.16
C ARG A 133 -0.44 -5.29 -32.05
N VAL A 134 -1.15 -4.88 -33.10
CA VAL A 134 -2.63 -4.92 -33.15
C VAL A 134 -3.08 -5.92 -34.20
N LYS A 135 -3.99 -6.79 -33.83
CA LYS A 135 -4.69 -7.76 -34.68
C LYS A 135 -6.16 -7.32 -34.85
N ASP A 136 -6.62 -7.08 -36.07
CA ASP A 136 -7.99 -6.62 -36.32
C ASP A 136 -8.92 -7.71 -36.91
N GLY A 137 -8.47 -8.97 -36.91
CA GLY A 137 -9.18 -10.10 -37.52
C GLY A 137 -8.90 -10.29 -39.04
N LYS A 138 -8.08 -9.42 -39.63
CA LYS A 138 -7.64 -9.50 -41.03
C LYS A 138 -6.14 -9.29 -41.17
N ASN A 139 -5.65 -8.24 -40.52
CA ASN A 139 -4.28 -7.78 -40.62
C ASN A 139 -3.64 -7.69 -39.26
N VAL A 140 -2.31 -7.71 -39.27
CA VAL A 140 -1.47 -7.40 -38.11
C VAL A 140 -0.77 -6.08 -38.42
N TYR A 141 -0.90 -5.13 -37.47
CA TYR A 141 -0.21 -3.84 -37.51
C TYR A 141 0.81 -3.79 -36.39
N GLU A 142 1.89 -3.06 -36.61
CA GLU A 142 2.93 -2.88 -35.61
C GLU A 142 3.38 -1.43 -35.56
N ASP A 143 3.46 -0.89 -34.35
CA ASP A 143 4.10 0.41 -34.09
C ASP A 143 5.20 0.22 -33.03
N THR A 144 6.27 0.97 -33.19
CA THR A 144 7.43 0.90 -32.30
C THR A 144 7.81 2.28 -31.80
N TYR A 145 8.31 2.34 -30.58
CA TYR A 145 8.62 3.59 -29.89
C TYR A 145 9.95 3.47 -29.17
N GLU A 146 10.70 4.56 -29.15
CA GLU A 146 11.90 4.73 -28.33
C GLU A 146 11.77 5.98 -27.45
N TYR A 147 11.88 5.79 -26.13
CA TYR A 147 11.75 6.87 -25.16
C TYR A 147 10.49 7.74 -25.34
N GLY A 148 9.36 7.08 -25.66
CA GLY A 148 8.09 7.73 -25.91
C GLY A 148 7.86 8.24 -27.34
N ASN A 149 8.87 8.21 -28.22
CA ASN A 149 8.79 8.71 -29.58
C ASN A 149 8.55 7.57 -30.56
N PRO A 150 7.60 7.71 -31.51
CA PRO A 150 7.34 6.69 -32.52
C PRO A 150 8.51 6.56 -33.49
N THR A 151 8.88 5.33 -33.83
CA THR A 151 9.97 5.01 -34.75
C THR A 151 9.46 4.38 -36.08
N THR A 152 8.23 3.85 -36.09
CA THR A 152 7.62 3.30 -37.29
C THR A 152 7.13 4.43 -38.23
N GLU A 153 7.49 4.37 -39.49
CA GLU A 153 6.98 5.31 -40.52
C GLU A 153 5.54 4.98 -40.90
N LEU A 154 4.67 5.98 -40.85
CA LEU A 154 3.28 5.85 -41.31
C LEU A 154 3.18 5.93 -42.83
N VAL A 155 2.37 5.05 -43.41
CA VAL A 155 2.03 5.07 -44.82
C VAL A 155 0.67 5.78 -44.98
N ASN A 156 0.67 6.98 -45.56
CA ASN A 156 -0.53 7.83 -45.66
C ASN A 156 -1.23 8.08 -44.31
N GLY A 157 -0.46 8.25 -43.25
CA GLY A 157 -0.97 8.49 -41.88
C GLY A 157 -1.46 7.24 -41.14
N LEU A 158 -1.33 6.06 -41.75
CA LEU A 158 -1.74 4.76 -41.14
C LEU A 158 -0.52 3.88 -40.86
N LEU A 159 -0.66 2.97 -39.90
CA LEU A 159 0.33 1.97 -39.62
C LEU A 159 0.50 0.97 -40.76
N PRO A 160 1.72 0.50 -41.05
CA PRO A 160 1.96 -0.53 -42.05
C PRO A 160 1.36 -1.86 -41.62
N VAL A 161 0.86 -2.63 -42.59
CA VAL A 161 0.44 -4.02 -42.36
C VAL A 161 1.67 -4.90 -42.41
N VAL A 162 1.99 -5.55 -41.26
CA VAL A 162 3.15 -6.45 -41.12
C VAL A 162 2.78 -7.92 -41.30
N GLY A 163 1.49 -8.27 -41.30
CA GLY A 163 1.03 -9.65 -41.46
C GLY A 163 -0.46 -9.76 -41.65
N ARG A 164 -0.95 -10.99 -41.80
CA ARG A 164 -2.38 -11.32 -41.85
C ARG A 164 -2.75 -12.27 -40.71
N THR A 165 -3.96 -12.11 -40.18
CA THR A 165 -4.47 -12.93 -39.06
C THR A 165 -5.98 -13.11 -39.19
N ARG A 166 -6.52 -14.09 -38.44
CA ARG A 166 -7.96 -14.23 -38.17
C ARG A 166 -8.32 -13.91 -36.75
N GLU A 167 -7.31 -13.63 -35.93
CA GLU A 167 -7.44 -13.28 -34.52
C GLU A 167 -7.60 -11.76 -34.35
N THR A 168 -8.19 -11.37 -33.25
CA THR A 168 -8.23 -9.97 -32.78
C THR A 168 -7.46 -9.85 -31.48
N GLY A 169 -7.05 -8.64 -31.11
CA GLY A 169 -6.40 -8.35 -29.84
C GLY A 169 -5.25 -7.37 -29.97
N THR A 170 -4.71 -6.99 -28.82
CA THR A 170 -3.54 -6.12 -28.69
C THR A 170 -2.43 -6.84 -27.95
N THR A 171 -1.20 -6.65 -28.40
CA THR A 171 0.01 -7.09 -27.69
C THR A 171 0.91 -5.88 -27.50
N ILE A 172 1.31 -5.61 -26.27
CA ILE A 172 2.21 -4.52 -25.91
C ILE A 172 3.41 -5.12 -25.20
N SER A 173 4.61 -4.91 -25.76
CA SER A 173 5.88 -5.29 -25.17
C SER A 173 6.67 -4.03 -24.86
N PHE A 174 7.19 -3.90 -23.65
CA PHE A 174 7.92 -2.71 -23.24
C PHE A 174 9.11 -3.02 -22.34
N LEU A 175 10.19 -2.30 -22.53
CA LEU A 175 11.39 -2.33 -21.71
C LEU A 175 11.47 -1.01 -20.91
N PRO A 176 11.38 -1.06 -19.58
CA PRO A 176 11.45 0.14 -18.74
C PRO A 176 12.74 0.92 -18.92
N ASP A 177 12.66 2.25 -18.81
CA ASP A 177 13.81 3.13 -18.92
C ASP A 177 14.65 3.16 -17.64
N ASP A 178 15.86 2.62 -17.70
CA ASP A 178 16.83 2.53 -16.63
C ASP A 178 17.41 3.89 -16.16
N THR A 179 17.11 4.97 -16.88
CA THR A 179 17.46 6.34 -16.46
C THR A 179 16.40 6.98 -15.56
N ILE A 180 15.20 6.38 -15.47
CA ILE A 180 14.06 6.89 -14.70
C ILE A 180 13.86 6.06 -13.42
N PHE A 181 13.91 4.73 -13.55
CA PHE A 181 13.66 3.81 -12.46
C PHE A 181 14.95 3.46 -11.71
N ASP A 182 14.89 3.47 -10.37
CA ASP A 182 16.02 3.06 -9.52
C ASP A 182 16.42 1.60 -9.75
N LYS A 183 15.42 0.76 -10.05
CA LYS A 183 15.56 -0.66 -10.41
C LYS A 183 14.59 -0.97 -11.54
N THR A 184 15.05 -1.72 -12.55
CA THR A 184 14.23 -2.15 -13.71
C THR A 184 13.79 -3.61 -13.64
N ARG A 185 14.00 -4.27 -12.49
CA ARG A 185 13.55 -5.66 -12.29
C ARG A 185 12.15 -5.66 -11.70
N PHE A 186 11.20 -6.20 -12.43
CA PHE A 186 9.83 -6.43 -11.98
C PHE A 186 9.80 -7.41 -10.80
N LYS A 187 8.95 -7.13 -9.81
CA LYS A 187 8.72 -8.01 -8.66
C LYS A 187 7.53 -8.92 -8.97
N GLU A 188 7.85 -10.16 -9.29
CA GLU A 188 6.90 -11.17 -9.77
C GLU A 188 5.79 -11.49 -8.75
N ASP A 189 6.12 -11.59 -7.46
CA ASP A 189 5.13 -11.94 -6.43
C ASP A 189 3.98 -10.93 -6.38
N ASP A 190 4.28 -9.62 -6.48
CA ASP A 190 3.28 -8.56 -6.48
C ASP A 190 2.41 -8.63 -7.75
N ILE A 191 3.03 -8.95 -8.90
CA ILE A 191 2.33 -9.11 -10.17
C ILE A 191 1.39 -10.32 -10.10
N LYS A 192 1.88 -11.47 -9.65
CA LYS A 192 1.10 -12.70 -9.47
C LYS A 192 -0.12 -12.46 -8.58
N SER A 193 0.08 -11.81 -7.44
CA SER A 193 -1.01 -11.47 -6.52
C SER A 193 -2.07 -10.59 -7.20
N ARG A 194 -1.65 -9.54 -7.92
CA ARG A 194 -2.58 -8.65 -8.62
C ARG A 194 -3.33 -9.33 -9.75
N LEU A 195 -2.67 -10.21 -10.52
CA LEU A 195 -3.31 -10.99 -11.59
C LEU A 195 -4.32 -12.00 -11.04
N HIS A 196 -4.01 -12.64 -9.93
CA HIS A 196 -4.91 -13.57 -9.26
C HIS A 196 -6.16 -12.85 -8.71
N GLU A 197 -5.97 -11.70 -8.06
CA GLU A 197 -7.10 -10.84 -7.64
C GLU A 197 -7.98 -10.43 -8.83
N THR A 198 -7.35 -10.07 -9.96
CA THR A 198 -8.08 -9.71 -11.18
C THR A 198 -8.89 -10.89 -11.73
N ALA A 199 -8.38 -12.11 -11.64
CA ALA A 199 -9.13 -13.31 -12.04
C ALA A 199 -10.35 -13.57 -11.13
N TYR A 200 -10.22 -13.41 -9.81
CA TYR A 200 -11.36 -13.52 -8.89
C TYR A 200 -12.45 -12.48 -9.16
N LEU A 201 -12.07 -11.26 -9.56
CA LEU A 201 -13.04 -10.21 -9.90
C LEU A 201 -13.71 -10.41 -11.26
N ASN A 202 -13.19 -11.34 -12.08
CA ASN A 202 -13.65 -11.61 -13.45
C ASN A 202 -13.72 -13.12 -13.72
N PRO A 203 -14.76 -13.83 -13.23
CA PRO A 203 -14.83 -15.30 -13.28
C PRO A 203 -14.73 -15.92 -14.68
N ALA A 204 -15.10 -15.17 -15.73
CA ALA A 204 -15.03 -15.61 -17.12
C ALA A 204 -13.70 -15.31 -17.81
N LEU A 205 -12.78 -14.64 -17.13
CA LEU A 205 -11.46 -14.27 -17.64
C LEU A 205 -10.43 -15.34 -17.29
N THR A 206 -9.59 -15.71 -18.25
CA THR A 206 -8.38 -16.49 -18.00
C THR A 206 -7.16 -15.58 -18.11
N ILE A 207 -6.29 -15.59 -17.10
CA ILE A 207 -5.04 -14.83 -17.11
C ILE A 207 -3.87 -15.81 -17.07
N HIS A 208 -3.07 -15.78 -18.12
CA HIS A 208 -1.84 -16.57 -18.25
C HIS A 208 -0.65 -15.71 -17.85
N PHE A 209 0.14 -16.16 -16.90
CA PHE A 209 1.37 -15.52 -16.47
C PHE A 209 2.57 -16.41 -16.75
N GLU A 210 3.63 -15.85 -17.33
CA GLU A 210 4.88 -16.55 -17.61
C GLU A 210 6.07 -15.68 -17.18
N ASP A 211 6.94 -16.21 -16.32
CA ASP A 211 8.21 -15.57 -15.98
C ASP A 211 9.37 -16.33 -16.63
N CYS A 212 9.91 -15.76 -17.70
CA CYS A 212 11.02 -16.34 -18.47
C CYS A 212 12.40 -15.95 -17.94
N ARG A 213 12.52 -15.17 -16.86
CA ARG A 213 13.80 -14.65 -16.36
C ARG A 213 14.66 -15.71 -15.68
N GLY A 214 14.06 -16.80 -15.23
CA GLY A 214 14.76 -17.94 -14.64
C GLY A 214 15.44 -18.86 -15.67
N THR A 215 16.05 -19.95 -15.18
CA THR A 215 16.59 -21.02 -16.04
C THR A 215 15.50 -21.80 -16.76
N GLU A 216 14.38 -22.01 -16.09
CA GLU A 216 13.14 -22.57 -16.63
C GLU A 216 12.02 -21.56 -16.45
N PRO A 217 11.08 -21.41 -17.42
CA PRO A 217 9.94 -20.53 -17.27
C PRO A 217 9.02 -20.98 -16.14
N GLU A 218 8.60 -20.05 -15.29
CA GLU A 218 7.50 -20.28 -14.36
C GLU A 218 6.18 -19.90 -15.03
N ILE A 219 5.24 -20.84 -15.13
CA ILE A 219 3.97 -20.66 -15.81
C ILE A 219 2.84 -20.85 -14.83
N LEU A 220 1.92 -19.88 -14.77
CA LEU A 220 0.71 -19.91 -13.93
C LEU A 220 -0.51 -19.49 -14.77
N ASP A 221 -1.59 -20.24 -14.63
CA ASP A 221 -2.88 -19.91 -15.22
C ASP A 221 -3.89 -19.61 -14.09
N TYR A 222 -4.46 -18.41 -14.10
CA TYR A 222 -5.50 -18.00 -13.18
C TYR A 222 -6.85 -18.03 -13.90
N HIS A 223 -7.76 -18.83 -13.39
CA HIS A 223 -9.15 -18.89 -13.83
C HIS A 223 -10.02 -19.26 -12.63
N GLU A 224 -10.82 -18.30 -12.17
CA GLU A 224 -11.48 -18.37 -10.88
C GLU A 224 -13.02 -18.31 -11.05
N PRO A 225 -13.66 -19.42 -11.47
CA PRO A 225 -15.09 -19.45 -11.78
C PRO A 225 -16.00 -19.19 -10.57
N GLU A 226 -15.51 -19.39 -9.34
CA GLU A 226 -16.23 -19.04 -8.11
C GLU A 226 -16.22 -17.53 -7.80
N GLY A 227 -15.43 -16.75 -8.53
CA GLY A 227 -15.37 -15.30 -8.40
C GLY A 227 -14.99 -14.82 -6.99
N ILE A 228 -15.63 -13.78 -6.50
CA ILE A 228 -15.32 -13.22 -5.17
C ILE A 228 -15.64 -14.18 -4.02
N VAL A 229 -16.49 -15.19 -4.22
CA VAL A 229 -16.70 -16.26 -3.23
C VAL A 229 -15.44 -17.10 -3.08
N GLY A 230 -14.82 -17.49 -4.20
CA GLY A 230 -13.51 -18.15 -4.22
C GLY A 230 -12.42 -17.30 -3.59
N PHE A 231 -12.45 -15.98 -3.83
CA PHE A 231 -11.51 -15.05 -3.24
C PHE A 231 -11.57 -15.05 -1.70
N ILE A 232 -12.77 -14.97 -1.12
CA ILE A 232 -12.95 -15.07 0.34
C ILE A 232 -12.47 -16.43 0.87
N LYS A 233 -12.77 -17.53 0.18
CA LYS A 233 -12.29 -18.87 0.59
C LYS A 233 -10.76 -18.95 0.58
N ASP A 234 -10.11 -18.40 -0.43
CA ASP A 234 -8.64 -18.38 -0.52
C ASP A 234 -8.03 -17.52 0.59
N MET A 235 -8.59 -16.33 0.85
CA MET A 235 -8.15 -15.45 1.93
C MET A 235 -8.24 -16.12 3.31
N ASN A 236 -9.27 -16.93 3.53
CA ASN A 236 -9.56 -17.56 4.82
C ASN A 236 -9.14 -19.05 4.89
N LYS A 237 -8.39 -19.56 3.92
CA LYS A 237 -8.04 -20.99 3.82
C LYS A 237 -7.31 -21.57 5.04
N SER A 238 -6.61 -20.72 5.79
CA SER A 238 -5.89 -21.09 7.01
C SER A 238 -6.65 -20.76 8.30
N CYS A 239 -7.84 -20.13 8.20
CA CYS A 239 -8.61 -19.64 9.32
C CYS A 239 -9.77 -20.60 9.66
N GLU A 240 -10.16 -20.64 10.95
CA GLU A 240 -11.35 -21.36 11.39
C GLU A 240 -12.61 -20.56 11.05
N ALA A 241 -13.41 -21.07 10.11
CA ALA A 241 -14.63 -20.42 9.69
C ALA A 241 -15.74 -20.52 10.75
N VAL A 242 -16.41 -19.41 11.02
CA VAL A 242 -17.61 -19.34 11.88
C VAL A 242 -18.89 -19.46 11.05
N THR A 243 -18.88 -18.97 9.81
CA THR A 243 -19.98 -19.05 8.86
C THR A 243 -19.49 -19.60 7.52
N ASP A 244 -20.42 -20.08 6.69
CA ASP A 244 -20.15 -20.23 5.27
C ASP A 244 -19.95 -18.85 4.63
N VAL A 245 -19.38 -18.82 3.40
CA VAL A 245 -19.29 -17.58 2.63
C VAL A 245 -20.67 -17.13 2.21
N ILE A 246 -21.04 -15.92 2.55
CA ILE A 246 -22.31 -15.27 2.22
C ILE A 246 -22.04 -14.31 1.07
N SER A 247 -22.76 -14.46 -0.04
CA SER A 247 -22.64 -13.59 -1.21
C SER A 247 -23.98 -12.88 -1.51
N PHE A 248 -23.87 -11.70 -2.09
CA PHE A 248 -24.99 -10.91 -2.56
C PHE A 248 -24.62 -10.15 -3.82
N GLN A 249 -25.61 -9.89 -4.66
CA GLN A 249 -25.44 -9.09 -5.87
C GLN A 249 -26.72 -8.33 -6.20
N GLY A 250 -26.58 -7.20 -6.86
CA GLY A 250 -27.72 -6.42 -7.32
C GLY A 250 -27.29 -5.23 -8.17
N GLU A 251 -28.26 -4.56 -8.76
CA GLU A 251 -28.06 -3.38 -9.58
C GLU A 251 -29.08 -2.32 -9.21
N SER A 252 -28.65 -1.07 -9.11
CA SER A 252 -29.54 0.09 -8.99
C SER A 252 -28.86 1.31 -9.61
N ASP A 253 -29.65 2.15 -10.25
CA ASP A 253 -29.20 3.41 -10.86
C ASP A 253 -28.01 3.24 -11.83
N GLY A 254 -27.94 2.07 -12.53
CA GLY A 254 -26.87 1.74 -13.46
C GLY A 254 -25.54 1.34 -12.80
N ILE A 255 -25.51 1.20 -11.47
CA ILE A 255 -24.37 0.72 -10.71
C ILE A 255 -24.63 -0.72 -10.30
N SER A 256 -23.76 -1.64 -10.73
CA SER A 256 -23.79 -3.04 -10.33
C SER A 256 -22.96 -3.21 -9.06
N VAL A 257 -23.48 -3.97 -8.11
CA VAL A 257 -22.84 -4.27 -6.81
C VAL A 257 -22.76 -5.77 -6.63
N GLU A 258 -21.59 -6.25 -6.32
CA GLU A 258 -21.33 -7.63 -5.94
C GLU A 258 -20.53 -7.65 -4.64
N GLY A 259 -20.92 -8.49 -3.70
CA GLY A 259 -20.21 -8.62 -2.43
C GLY A 259 -20.24 -10.03 -1.90
N ALA A 260 -19.19 -10.40 -1.20
CA ALA A 260 -19.13 -11.62 -0.41
C ALA A 260 -18.42 -11.36 0.92
N PHE A 261 -18.82 -12.10 1.95
CA PHE A 261 -18.15 -12.03 3.24
C PHE A 261 -18.25 -13.36 3.99
N GLN A 262 -17.37 -13.56 4.94
CA GLN A 262 -17.32 -14.70 5.84
C GLN A 262 -16.88 -14.25 7.22
N TYR A 263 -17.41 -14.85 8.27
CA TYR A 263 -16.89 -14.70 9.62
C TYR A 263 -15.92 -15.83 9.95
N ILE A 264 -14.80 -15.46 10.53
CA ILE A 264 -13.74 -16.35 11.00
C ILE A 264 -13.52 -16.15 12.51
N ASN A 265 -12.92 -17.14 13.16
CA ASN A 265 -12.66 -17.09 14.60
C ASN A 265 -11.41 -16.26 14.94
N GLU A 266 -11.38 -15.02 14.43
CA GLU A 266 -10.34 -14.03 14.66
C GLU A 266 -10.94 -12.70 15.10
N PHE A 267 -10.10 -11.77 15.58
CA PHE A 267 -10.56 -10.51 16.19
C PHE A 267 -10.23 -9.27 15.34
N HIS A 268 -10.08 -9.42 14.05
CA HIS A 268 -9.83 -8.29 13.15
C HIS A 268 -10.85 -8.23 12.00
N GLU A 269 -10.98 -7.07 11.40
CA GLU A 269 -11.78 -6.79 10.21
C GLU A 269 -10.87 -6.76 8.99
N ASN A 270 -11.21 -7.49 7.91
CA ASN A 270 -10.53 -7.41 6.63
C ASN A 270 -11.57 -7.16 5.52
N VAL A 271 -11.75 -5.91 5.11
CA VAL A 271 -12.76 -5.52 4.11
C VAL A 271 -12.09 -4.86 2.93
N LEU A 272 -12.08 -5.55 1.80
CA LEU A 272 -11.53 -5.06 0.54
C LEU A 272 -12.61 -4.41 -0.32
N GLY A 273 -12.30 -3.28 -0.93
CA GLY A 273 -13.19 -2.55 -1.83
C GLY A 273 -12.62 -2.40 -3.23
N PHE A 274 -13.46 -2.64 -4.23
CA PHE A 274 -13.08 -2.51 -5.63
C PHE A 274 -14.12 -1.68 -6.39
N CYS A 275 -13.66 -0.80 -7.26
CA CYS A 275 -14.50 -0.09 -8.21
C CYS A 275 -13.93 -0.27 -9.62
N ASN A 276 -14.73 -0.82 -10.53
CA ASN A 276 -14.31 -1.16 -11.90
C ASN A 276 -13.00 -1.98 -11.93
N ASN A 277 -12.92 -3.01 -11.08
CA ASN A 277 -11.76 -3.88 -10.88
C ASN A 277 -10.50 -3.21 -10.30
N ILE A 278 -10.58 -1.95 -9.91
CA ILE A 278 -9.48 -1.24 -9.26
C ILE A 278 -9.62 -1.38 -7.74
N TYR A 279 -8.57 -1.84 -7.10
CA TYR A 279 -8.49 -1.92 -5.64
C TYR A 279 -8.43 -0.51 -5.02
N ASN A 280 -9.34 -0.22 -4.11
CA ASN A 280 -9.37 1.04 -3.39
C ASN A 280 -8.75 0.85 -2.00
N ALA A 281 -7.44 0.95 -1.92
CA ALA A 281 -6.66 0.67 -0.69
C ALA A 281 -7.08 1.56 0.50
N GLU A 282 -7.47 2.81 0.23
CA GLU A 282 -7.98 3.75 1.24
C GLU A 282 -9.51 3.69 1.38
N GLY A 283 -10.14 2.69 0.75
CA GLY A 283 -11.58 2.47 0.79
C GLY A 283 -12.36 3.44 -0.09
N GLY A 284 -13.44 3.97 0.45
CA GLY A 284 -14.30 4.93 -0.26
C GLY A 284 -15.77 4.78 0.10
N THR A 285 -16.60 5.53 -0.60
CA THR A 285 -18.03 5.67 -0.34
C THR A 285 -18.80 4.34 -0.45
N HIS A 286 -18.40 3.44 -1.36
CA HIS A 286 -18.99 2.11 -1.51
C HIS A 286 -18.79 1.25 -0.24
N LEU A 287 -17.59 1.25 0.35
CA LEU A 287 -17.34 0.56 1.61
C LEU A 287 -18.07 1.22 2.78
N THR A 288 -18.17 2.55 2.78
CA THR A 288 -18.97 3.28 3.79
C THR A 288 -20.45 2.86 3.73
N GLY A 289 -21.01 2.76 2.51
CA GLY A 289 -22.38 2.29 2.29
C GLY A 289 -22.59 0.88 2.83
N PHE A 290 -21.69 -0.06 2.50
CA PHE A 290 -21.72 -1.43 3.02
C PHE A 290 -21.65 -1.47 4.55
N LYS A 291 -20.59 -0.88 5.13
CA LYS A 291 -20.31 -0.92 6.57
C LYS A 291 -21.45 -0.34 7.41
N THR A 292 -22.02 0.77 6.95
CA THR A 292 -23.13 1.42 7.65
C THR A 292 -24.40 0.59 7.57
N GLN A 293 -24.77 0.16 6.37
CA GLN A 293 -26.01 -0.60 6.18
C GLN A 293 -25.96 -1.97 6.85
N PHE A 294 -24.84 -2.67 6.74
CA PHE A 294 -24.63 -3.95 7.40
C PHE A 294 -24.77 -3.82 8.93
N THR A 295 -24.16 -2.80 9.52
CA THR A 295 -24.29 -2.52 10.96
C THR A 295 -25.75 -2.26 11.36
N THR A 296 -26.50 -1.54 10.53
CA THR A 296 -27.90 -1.25 10.75
C THR A 296 -28.74 -2.53 10.73
N ILE A 297 -28.54 -3.40 9.75
CA ILE A 297 -29.25 -4.68 9.61
C ILE A 297 -29.04 -5.55 10.85
N ILE A 298 -27.78 -5.76 11.25
CA ILE A 298 -27.45 -6.63 12.38
C ILE A 298 -28.04 -6.09 13.69
N ASN A 299 -28.02 -4.78 13.91
CA ASN A 299 -28.65 -4.17 15.09
C ASN A 299 -30.19 -4.31 15.07
N SER A 300 -30.83 -4.18 13.90
CA SER A 300 -32.27 -4.41 13.76
C SER A 300 -32.65 -5.83 14.17
N TYR A 301 -31.97 -6.82 13.61
CA TYR A 301 -32.23 -8.23 13.94
C TYR A 301 -31.87 -8.59 15.38
N ALA A 302 -30.80 -8.01 15.94
CA ALA A 302 -30.44 -8.24 17.34
C ALA A 302 -31.53 -7.74 18.29
N ARG A 303 -32.26 -6.67 17.93
CA ARG A 303 -33.42 -6.19 18.69
C ARG A 303 -34.66 -7.05 18.46
N GLU A 304 -34.97 -7.41 17.22
CA GLU A 304 -36.10 -8.27 16.88
C GLU A 304 -36.02 -9.64 17.58
N LEU A 305 -34.81 -10.21 17.65
CA LEU A 305 -34.53 -11.47 18.34
C LEU A 305 -34.40 -11.31 19.87
N ASN A 306 -34.63 -10.11 20.43
CA ASN A 306 -34.46 -9.77 21.84
C ASN A 306 -33.09 -10.06 22.44
N ILE A 307 -32.03 -10.12 21.60
CA ILE A 307 -30.64 -10.21 22.04
C ILE A 307 -30.21 -8.86 22.61
N LEU A 308 -30.58 -7.75 21.96
CA LEU A 308 -30.49 -6.39 22.49
C LEU A 308 -31.87 -5.97 23.03
N LYS A 309 -31.94 -5.62 24.33
CA LYS A 309 -33.15 -5.06 24.96
C LYS A 309 -33.28 -3.57 24.60
N GLU A 310 -34.49 -2.99 24.79
CA GLU A 310 -34.75 -1.57 24.49
C GLU A 310 -33.74 -0.59 25.13
N LYS A 311 -33.25 -0.91 26.32
CA LYS A 311 -32.29 -0.07 27.07
C LYS A 311 -30.82 -0.34 26.70
N ASP A 312 -30.53 -1.38 25.93
CA ASP A 312 -29.18 -1.70 25.54
C ASP A 312 -28.70 -0.80 24.41
N GLN A 313 -27.43 -0.44 24.48
CA GLN A 313 -26.77 0.24 23.37
C GLN A 313 -26.61 -0.70 22.17
N ASN A 314 -26.75 -0.16 20.97
CA ASN A 314 -26.46 -0.89 19.73
C ASN A 314 -25.01 -1.37 19.71
N PHE A 315 -24.77 -2.45 18.98
CA PHE A 315 -23.43 -2.82 18.58
C PHE A 315 -22.82 -1.72 17.71
N THR A 316 -21.56 -1.41 17.95
CA THR A 316 -20.82 -0.48 17.08
C THR A 316 -20.49 -1.14 15.73
N GLY A 317 -20.12 -0.35 14.74
CA GLY A 317 -19.67 -0.90 13.47
C GLY A 317 -18.51 -1.90 13.62
N PRO A 318 -17.44 -1.58 14.34
CA PRO A 318 -16.36 -2.52 14.65
C PRO A 318 -16.84 -3.79 15.38
N ASP A 319 -17.77 -3.69 16.35
CA ASP A 319 -18.31 -4.89 17.02
C ASP A 319 -18.95 -5.85 15.99
N VAL A 320 -19.75 -5.28 15.05
CA VAL A 320 -20.47 -6.07 14.04
C VAL A 320 -19.51 -6.69 13.02
N ARG A 321 -18.43 -6.01 12.66
CA ARG A 321 -17.49 -6.50 11.63
C ARG A 321 -16.28 -7.23 12.19
N ASN A 322 -16.25 -7.48 13.49
CA ASN A 322 -15.19 -8.25 14.11
C ASN A 322 -15.17 -9.70 13.63
N GLY A 323 -14.00 -10.15 13.17
CA GLY A 323 -13.83 -11.46 12.54
C GLY A 323 -14.42 -11.56 11.12
N MET A 324 -14.72 -10.44 10.47
CA MET A 324 -15.27 -10.42 9.11
C MET A 324 -14.14 -10.28 8.07
N THR A 325 -14.10 -11.19 7.12
CA THR A 325 -13.42 -11.00 5.83
C THR A 325 -14.48 -10.71 4.78
N ALA A 326 -14.36 -9.60 4.03
CA ALA A 326 -15.33 -9.19 3.02
C ALA A 326 -14.65 -8.61 1.77
N VAL A 327 -15.26 -8.85 0.62
CA VAL A 327 -14.92 -8.23 -0.67
C VAL A 327 -16.18 -7.55 -1.21
N ILE A 328 -16.07 -6.25 -1.50
CA ILE A 328 -17.16 -5.45 -2.09
C ILE A 328 -16.65 -4.89 -3.41
N SER A 329 -17.25 -5.33 -4.50
CA SER A 329 -16.94 -4.89 -5.87
C SER A 329 -18.12 -4.15 -6.47
N ILE A 330 -17.88 -2.97 -7.03
CA ILE A 330 -18.88 -2.24 -7.78
C ILE A 330 -18.43 -1.97 -9.21
N LYS A 331 -19.39 -1.91 -10.12
CA LYS A 331 -19.19 -1.43 -11.50
C LYS A 331 -19.98 -0.13 -11.65
N HIS A 332 -19.25 0.97 -11.75
CA HIS A 332 -19.79 2.33 -11.80
C HIS A 332 -19.54 2.95 -13.17
N PRO A 333 -20.54 3.56 -13.83
CA PRO A 333 -20.38 4.14 -15.17
C PRO A 333 -19.50 5.40 -15.19
N ASP A 334 -19.44 6.18 -14.10
CA ASP A 334 -18.65 7.41 -13.97
C ASP A 334 -17.99 7.48 -12.58
N PRO A 335 -16.99 6.64 -12.28
CA PRO A 335 -16.35 6.65 -10.96
C PRO A 335 -15.42 7.86 -10.79
N ARG A 336 -15.43 8.44 -9.59
CA ARG A 336 -14.58 9.56 -9.18
C ARG A 336 -13.70 9.11 -8.04
N PHE A 337 -12.41 9.35 -8.18
CA PHE A 337 -11.41 8.97 -7.20
C PHE A 337 -10.68 10.19 -6.65
N GLU A 338 -10.23 10.09 -5.41
CA GLU A 338 -9.28 11.05 -4.84
C GLU A 338 -7.89 10.74 -5.43
N GLY A 339 -7.46 11.50 -6.45
CA GLY A 339 -6.13 11.37 -7.06
C GLY A 339 -6.00 10.34 -8.18
N GLN A 340 -4.83 10.38 -8.85
CA GLN A 340 -4.51 9.57 -10.04
C GLN A 340 -4.34 8.08 -9.72
N THR A 341 -3.87 7.74 -8.52
CA THR A 341 -3.63 6.35 -8.09
C THR A 341 -4.92 5.59 -7.75
N LYS A 342 -6.08 6.25 -7.79
CA LYS A 342 -7.43 5.67 -7.63
C LYS A 342 -7.62 4.89 -6.31
N THR A 343 -6.88 5.27 -5.27
CA THR A 343 -6.87 4.56 -3.97
C THR A 343 -8.16 4.72 -3.18
N LYS A 344 -8.93 5.80 -3.43
CA LYS A 344 -10.17 6.08 -2.70
C LYS A 344 -11.29 6.54 -3.63
N LEU A 345 -12.45 5.90 -3.54
CA LEU A 345 -13.66 6.27 -4.29
C LEU A 345 -14.44 7.36 -3.55
N ASP A 346 -14.88 8.41 -4.28
CA ASP A 346 -15.60 9.57 -3.70
C ASP A 346 -17.06 9.73 -4.19
N ASN A 347 -17.59 8.80 -4.95
CA ASN A 347 -18.95 8.85 -5.46
C ASN A 347 -20.02 8.70 -4.37
N GLN A 348 -20.83 9.72 -4.10
CA GLN A 348 -21.90 9.66 -3.08
C GLN A 348 -23.08 8.76 -3.49
N ASP A 349 -23.35 8.60 -4.78
CA ASP A 349 -24.34 7.66 -5.32
C ASP A 349 -23.92 6.20 -5.07
N ALA A 350 -22.64 5.88 -5.16
CA ALA A 350 -22.12 4.55 -4.85
C ALA A 350 -22.46 4.11 -3.42
N ALA A 351 -22.33 5.02 -2.43
CA ALA A 351 -22.72 4.72 -1.05
C ALA A 351 -24.20 4.35 -0.91
N LYS A 352 -25.07 5.12 -1.59
CA LYS A 352 -26.53 4.91 -1.55
C LYS A 352 -26.93 3.59 -2.21
N VAL A 353 -26.36 3.31 -3.39
CA VAL A 353 -26.68 2.09 -4.16
C VAL A 353 -26.20 0.86 -3.41
N VAL A 354 -24.95 0.88 -2.90
CA VAL A 354 -24.44 -0.24 -2.11
C VAL A 354 -25.29 -0.45 -0.86
N ALA A 355 -25.63 0.61 -0.12
CA ALA A 355 -26.50 0.48 1.05
C ALA A 355 -27.87 -0.12 0.70
N LYS A 356 -28.47 0.28 -0.42
CA LYS A 356 -29.75 -0.25 -0.88
C LYS A 356 -29.64 -1.75 -1.21
N VAL A 357 -28.69 -2.14 -2.06
CA VAL A 357 -28.50 -3.55 -2.47
C VAL A 357 -28.20 -4.42 -1.26
N VAL A 358 -27.28 -3.99 -0.39
CA VAL A 358 -26.95 -4.69 0.87
C VAL A 358 -28.19 -4.82 1.75
N GLY A 359 -28.97 -3.74 1.87
CA GLY A 359 -30.23 -3.74 2.64
C GLY A 359 -31.21 -4.79 2.15
N GLU A 360 -31.48 -4.81 0.86
CA GLU A 360 -32.47 -5.70 0.26
C GLU A 360 -32.01 -7.17 0.26
N GLU A 361 -30.79 -7.44 -0.19
CA GLU A 361 -30.28 -8.80 -0.39
C GLU A 361 -29.93 -9.49 0.94
N LEU A 362 -29.28 -8.79 1.87
CA LEU A 362 -28.93 -9.39 3.15
C LEU A 362 -30.12 -9.56 4.08
N THR A 363 -31.12 -8.67 4.04
CA THR A 363 -32.35 -8.88 4.76
C THR A 363 -33.05 -10.16 4.24
N ARG A 364 -33.18 -10.29 2.91
CA ARG A 364 -33.77 -11.48 2.28
C ARG A 364 -33.00 -12.77 2.62
N PHE A 365 -31.65 -12.66 2.70
CA PHE A 365 -30.81 -13.80 3.07
C PHE A 365 -31.01 -14.20 4.53
N PHE A 366 -30.95 -13.25 5.47
CA PHE A 366 -31.04 -13.51 6.90
C PHE A 366 -32.42 -13.98 7.33
N ASP A 367 -33.48 -13.51 6.69
CA ASP A 367 -34.85 -14.02 6.90
C ASP A 367 -34.96 -15.53 6.64
N ARG A 368 -34.13 -16.07 5.74
CA ARG A 368 -34.12 -17.50 5.38
C ARG A 368 -33.06 -18.30 6.13
N ASN A 369 -32.07 -17.64 6.71
CA ASN A 369 -30.88 -18.27 7.30
C ASN A 369 -30.66 -17.82 8.75
N LEU A 370 -31.65 -18.09 9.61
CA LEU A 370 -31.65 -17.61 11.00
C LEU A 370 -30.45 -18.09 11.82
N GLU A 371 -29.96 -19.31 11.58
CA GLU A 371 -28.80 -19.84 12.31
C GLU A 371 -27.49 -19.09 11.95
N THR A 372 -27.31 -18.76 10.66
CA THR A 372 -26.20 -17.93 10.21
C THR A 372 -26.30 -16.52 10.81
N LEU A 373 -27.50 -15.93 10.83
CA LEU A 373 -27.73 -14.64 11.48
C LEU A 373 -27.34 -14.65 12.96
N LYS A 374 -27.76 -15.70 13.70
CA LYS A 374 -27.40 -15.87 15.12
C LYS A 374 -25.90 -16.00 15.32
N ALA A 375 -25.20 -16.71 14.43
CA ALA A 375 -23.74 -16.83 14.47
C ALA A 375 -23.07 -15.46 14.31
N VAL A 376 -23.51 -14.66 13.31
CA VAL A 376 -23.02 -13.29 13.06
C VAL A 376 -23.28 -12.39 14.27
N ILE A 377 -24.51 -12.39 14.83
CA ILE A 377 -24.83 -11.60 16.02
C ILE A 377 -23.98 -12.07 17.22
N GLY A 378 -23.75 -13.38 17.34
CA GLY A 378 -22.88 -13.94 18.39
C GLY A 378 -21.43 -13.43 18.32
N CYS A 379 -20.89 -13.21 17.12
CA CYS A 379 -19.59 -12.55 16.93
C CYS A 379 -19.63 -11.10 17.43
N ALA A 380 -20.68 -10.35 17.05
CA ALA A 380 -20.86 -8.98 17.51
C ALA A 380 -21.02 -8.87 19.04
N GLU A 381 -21.76 -9.80 19.65
CA GLU A 381 -21.89 -9.87 21.13
C GLU A 381 -20.56 -10.12 21.83
N LYS A 382 -19.75 -11.07 21.30
CA LYS A 382 -18.42 -11.36 21.84
C LYS A 382 -17.55 -10.12 21.76
N ALA A 383 -17.49 -9.46 20.60
CA ALA A 383 -16.73 -8.24 20.37
C ALA A 383 -17.18 -7.11 21.31
N ALA A 384 -18.48 -6.85 21.42
CA ALA A 384 -19.02 -5.83 22.32
C ALA A 384 -18.72 -6.11 23.81
N LYS A 385 -18.70 -7.38 24.22
CA LYS A 385 -18.31 -7.77 25.60
C LYS A 385 -16.85 -7.47 25.85
N ILE A 386 -15.96 -7.81 24.92
CA ILE A 386 -14.53 -7.51 24.99
C ILE A 386 -14.34 -6.00 25.10
N ARG A 387 -14.86 -5.22 24.15
CA ARG A 387 -14.79 -3.77 24.13
C ARG A 387 -15.27 -3.13 25.45
N LYS A 388 -16.44 -3.53 25.97
CA LYS A 388 -16.96 -3.02 27.24
C LYS A 388 -16.06 -3.36 28.44
N THR A 389 -15.42 -4.53 28.43
CA THR A 389 -14.46 -4.93 29.48
C THR A 389 -13.22 -4.06 29.42
N GLU A 390 -12.73 -3.78 28.24
CA GLU A 390 -11.57 -2.93 27.98
C GLU A 390 -11.84 -1.46 28.30
N GLU A 391 -13.00 -0.92 27.90
CA GLU A 391 -13.44 0.42 28.30
C GLU A 391 -13.49 0.59 29.82
N ARG A 392 -14.00 -0.44 30.53
CA ARG A 392 -14.01 -0.45 32.00
C ARG A 392 -12.60 -0.51 32.59
N ALA A 393 -11.71 -1.31 31.99
CA ALA A 393 -10.30 -1.39 32.42
C ALA A 393 -9.58 -0.05 32.16
N LYS A 394 -9.78 0.57 31.00
CA LYS A 394 -9.28 1.91 30.66
C LYS A 394 -9.81 2.97 31.62
N THR A 395 -11.13 3.01 31.87
CA THR A 395 -11.74 3.97 32.80
C THR A 395 -11.20 3.80 34.21
N ASN A 396 -11.03 2.56 34.68
CA ASN A 396 -10.44 2.28 35.98
C ASN A 396 -8.96 2.69 36.05
N MET A 397 -8.20 2.57 34.96
CA MET A 397 -6.82 3.05 34.90
C MET A 397 -6.75 4.57 34.87
N LEU A 398 -7.60 5.24 34.07
CA LEU A 398 -7.66 6.70 33.95
C LEU A 398 -8.16 7.37 35.24
N THR A 399 -9.11 6.77 35.96
CA THR A 399 -9.59 7.29 37.24
C THR A 399 -8.63 7.03 38.41
N LYS A 400 -7.79 6.00 38.37
CA LYS A 400 -6.73 5.74 39.34
C LYS A 400 -5.45 6.54 39.10
N GLN A 401 -5.23 7.01 37.90
CA GLN A 401 -4.16 7.94 37.56
C GLN A 401 -4.73 9.35 37.43
N LYS A 402 -4.78 10.09 38.55
CA LYS A 402 -4.56 11.55 38.45
C LYS A 402 -3.27 11.70 37.64
N PHE A 403 -3.36 12.33 36.49
CA PHE A 403 -2.20 12.61 35.64
C PHE A 403 -1.11 13.28 36.49
N SER A 404 -0.25 12.49 37.11
CA SER A 404 1.02 12.98 37.55
C SER A 404 1.90 13.01 36.30
N PHE A 405 2.44 14.15 36.02
CA PHE A 405 3.45 14.39 34.96
C PHE A 405 4.78 13.64 35.21
N ASP A 406 4.82 12.78 36.21
CA ASP A 406 5.91 11.86 36.52
C ASP A 406 5.77 10.58 35.69
N SER A 407 6.06 10.70 34.39
CA SER A 407 6.57 9.57 33.62
C SER A 407 7.87 9.11 34.32
N ASN A 408 7.87 8.05 35.07
CA ASN A 408 9.00 7.28 35.64
C ASN A 408 10.45 7.83 35.46
N GLY A 409 10.66 9.13 35.29
CA GLY A 409 11.95 9.78 35.07
C GLY A 409 12.66 9.42 33.73
N LYS A 410 12.06 8.60 32.86
CA LYS A 410 12.68 8.13 31.62
C LYS A 410 12.59 9.14 30.49
N LEU A 411 11.44 9.77 30.29
CA LEU A 411 11.24 10.75 29.21
C LEU A 411 11.98 12.05 29.53
N ALA A 412 12.96 12.41 28.69
CA ALA A 412 13.53 13.75 28.66
C ALA A 412 12.75 14.60 27.64
N ASN A 413 11.71 15.28 28.10
CA ASN A 413 10.84 16.05 27.22
C ASN A 413 11.53 17.30 26.64
N CYS A 414 10.99 17.86 25.54
CA CYS A 414 11.39 19.14 25.01
C CYS A 414 10.65 20.30 25.72
N GLU A 415 11.17 21.52 25.59
CA GLU A 415 10.66 22.71 26.24
C GLU A 415 9.48 23.32 25.47
N SER A 416 9.51 23.23 24.14
CA SER A 416 8.44 23.75 23.28
C SER A 416 7.13 22.97 23.48
N LYS A 417 6.02 23.68 23.39
CA LYS A 417 4.66 23.13 23.37
C LYS A 417 4.05 23.12 21.96
N ASP A 418 4.76 23.62 20.98
CA ASP A 418 4.36 23.65 19.57
C ASP A 418 4.67 22.28 18.95
N ALA A 419 3.66 21.43 18.89
CA ALA A 419 3.80 20.05 18.38
C ALA A 419 4.39 20.00 16.96
N SER A 420 4.09 20.96 16.11
CA SER A 420 4.57 21.03 14.72
C SER A 420 6.09 21.21 14.59
N LYS A 421 6.76 21.59 15.67
CA LYS A 421 8.22 21.77 15.74
C LYS A 421 8.91 20.74 16.58
N CYS A 422 8.16 19.96 17.37
CA CYS A 422 8.69 19.01 18.32
C CYS A 422 8.87 17.64 17.68
N GLU A 423 9.91 16.93 18.08
CA GLU A 423 10.18 15.57 17.68
C GLU A 423 10.62 14.71 18.86
N ILE A 424 10.29 13.43 18.85
CA ILE A 424 10.67 12.49 19.89
C ILE A 424 11.51 11.35 19.30
N PHE A 425 12.65 11.08 19.94
CA PHE A 425 13.50 9.94 19.61
C PHE A 425 13.25 8.81 20.60
N ILE A 426 12.85 7.65 20.10
CA ILE A 426 12.77 6.41 20.86
C ILE A 426 14.12 5.73 20.73
N VAL A 427 14.87 5.67 21.82
CA VAL A 427 16.28 5.26 21.83
C VAL A 427 16.45 3.93 22.51
N GLU A 428 17.20 3.02 21.89
CA GLU A 428 17.55 1.74 22.47
C GLU A 428 18.54 1.89 23.64
N GLY A 429 18.11 1.46 24.82
CA GLY A 429 18.95 1.40 26.00
C GLY A 429 19.20 2.74 26.73
N ASP A 430 19.58 2.61 28.00
CA ASP A 430 19.85 3.78 28.85
C ASP A 430 21.19 4.46 28.50
N SER A 431 22.16 3.73 27.95
CA SER A 431 23.48 4.27 27.58
C SER A 431 23.37 5.24 26.38
N ALA A 432 22.83 4.76 25.27
CA ALA A 432 22.58 5.60 24.09
C ALA A 432 21.57 6.71 24.40
N GLY A 433 20.56 6.43 25.23
CA GLY A 433 19.65 7.43 25.76
C GLY A 433 20.32 8.53 26.55
N GLY A 434 21.41 8.23 27.30
CA GLY A 434 22.24 9.20 28.01
C GLY A 434 22.98 10.14 27.06
N SER A 435 23.68 9.58 26.07
CA SER A 435 24.37 10.36 25.03
C SER A 435 23.40 11.22 24.23
N ALA A 436 22.24 10.68 23.85
CA ALA A 436 21.22 11.42 23.12
C ALA A 436 20.62 12.57 23.94
N LYS A 437 20.39 12.38 25.26
CA LYS A 437 19.94 13.46 26.16
C LYS A 437 20.94 14.61 26.27
N MET A 438 22.24 14.32 26.18
CA MET A 438 23.28 15.37 26.18
C MET A 438 23.40 16.05 24.82
N ALA A 439 23.23 15.29 23.73
CA ALA A 439 23.41 15.77 22.37
C ALA A 439 22.23 16.61 21.85
N ARG A 440 20.99 16.33 22.27
CA ARG A 440 19.77 16.87 21.73
C ARG A 440 19.61 18.39 21.80
N ASN A 441 18.84 18.96 20.90
CA ASN A 441 18.28 20.29 21.07
C ASN A 441 17.11 20.24 22.06
N ARG A 442 17.30 20.74 23.29
CA ARG A 442 16.31 20.70 24.35
C ARG A 442 15.01 21.45 24.03
N MET A 443 15.09 22.42 23.15
CA MET A 443 13.92 23.21 22.79
C MET A 443 12.87 22.36 22.03
N TYR A 444 13.30 21.49 21.11
CA TYR A 444 12.39 20.80 20.18
C TYR A 444 12.51 19.27 20.21
N GLN A 445 13.57 18.72 20.78
CA GLN A 445 13.83 17.28 20.76
C GLN A 445 13.60 16.64 22.12
N ALA A 446 12.74 15.64 22.18
CA ALA A 446 12.51 14.77 23.33
C ALA A 446 13.23 13.43 23.13
N ILE A 447 13.73 12.84 24.22
CA ILE A 447 14.38 11.53 24.21
C ILE A 447 13.65 10.59 25.15
N LEU A 448 13.25 9.44 24.62
CA LEU A 448 12.60 8.36 25.35
C LEU A 448 13.45 7.09 25.23
N PRO A 449 14.30 6.78 26.23
CA PRO A 449 14.99 5.49 26.27
C PRO A 449 14.01 4.36 26.55
N ILE A 450 14.12 3.27 25.79
CA ILE A 450 13.38 2.02 26.03
C ILE A 450 14.34 0.92 26.47
N ARG A 451 13.93 0.07 27.41
CA ARG A 451 14.78 -1.00 27.93
C ARG A 451 14.54 -2.30 27.19
N GLY A 452 15.44 -2.62 26.27
CA GLY A 452 15.44 -3.86 25.51
C GLY A 452 14.21 -4.02 24.61
N LYS A 453 13.92 -5.26 24.25
CA LYS A 453 12.83 -5.63 23.36
C LYS A 453 11.47 -5.40 24.04
N ILE A 454 10.63 -4.57 23.43
CA ILE A 454 9.25 -4.37 23.90
C ILE A 454 8.43 -5.64 23.66
N LEU A 455 7.24 -5.68 24.27
CA LEU A 455 6.29 -6.77 24.07
C LEU A 455 5.90 -6.88 22.57
N ASN A 456 5.96 -8.10 22.03
CA ASN A 456 5.38 -8.36 20.72
C ASN A 456 3.84 -8.33 20.82
N VAL A 457 3.26 -7.25 20.33
CA VAL A 457 1.82 -6.99 20.44
C VAL A 457 0.97 -7.88 19.53
N GLU A 458 1.56 -8.46 18.47
CA GLU A 458 0.88 -9.41 17.59
C GLU A 458 0.51 -10.71 18.31
N LYS A 459 1.29 -11.09 19.32
CA LYS A 459 1.09 -12.32 20.13
C LYS A 459 0.44 -12.09 21.47
N ALA A 460 0.28 -10.84 21.88
CA ALA A 460 -0.14 -10.50 23.22
C ALA A 460 -1.62 -10.11 23.28
N SER A 461 -2.31 -10.53 24.34
CA SER A 461 -3.63 -9.97 24.63
C SER A 461 -3.51 -8.49 25.00
N ILE A 462 -4.54 -7.72 24.72
CA ILE A 462 -4.59 -6.29 24.96
C ILE A 462 -4.31 -5.91 26.41
N ASP A 463 -4.80 -6.70 27.38
CA ASP A 463 -4.52 -6.48 28.79
C ASP A 463 -3.01 -6.51 29.09
N LYS A 464 -2.27 -7.40 28.43
CA LYS A 464 -0.81 -7.48 28.55
C LYS A 464 -0.13 -6.30 27.86
N VAL A 465 -0.65 -5.87 26.70
CA VAL A 465 -0.14 -4.69 25.99
C VAL A 465 -0.31 -3.45 26.85
N LEU A 466 -1.51 -3.21 27.38
CA LEU A 466 -1.81 -2.08 28.27
C LEU A 466 -1.15 -2.19 29.66
N ALA A 467 -0.78 -3.38 30.10
CA ALA A 467 -0.01 -3.57 31.35
C ALA A 467 1.49 -3.28 31.17
N ASN A 468 2.01 -3.32 29.92
CA ASN A 468 3.43 -3.12 29.65
C ASN A 468 3.87 -1.69 29.95
N ALA A 469 4.91 -1.53 30.76
CA ALA A 469 5.38 -0.23 31.24
C ALA A 469 5.97 0.65 30.12
N GLU A 470 6.69 0.06 29.16
CA GLU A 470 7.31 0.79 28.05
C GLU A 470 6.23 1.32 27.09
N ILE A 471 5.23 0.47 26.75
CA ILE A 471 4.09 0.86 25.90
C ILE A 471 3.28 1.96 26.57
N LYS A 472 2.98 1.84 27.89
CA LYS A 472 2.31 2.93 28.64
C LYS A 472 3.07 4.23 28.59
N THR A 473 4.38 4.18 28.71
CA THR A 473 5.22 5.37 28.67
C THR A 473 5.17 6.04 27.30
N MET A 474 5.17 5.26 26.22
CA MET A 474 5.00 5.77 24.84
C MET A 474 3.63 6.42 24.61
N ILE A 475 2.54 5.74 24.99
CA ILE A 475 1.18 6.28 24.88
C ILE A 475 1.06 7.63 25.62
N ASN A 476 1.58 7.70 26.84
CA ASN A 476 1.59 8.93 27.64
C ASN A 476 2.48 10.03 27.02
N ALA A 477 3.62 9.67 26.46
CA ALA A 477 4.53 10.60 25.81
C ALA A 477 3.89 11.23 24.57
N PHE A 478 3.30 10.42 23.69
CA PHE A 478 2.68 10.89 22.45
C PHE A 478 1.43 11.75 22.71
N GLY A 479 0.62 11.38 23.68
CA GLY A 479 -0.58 12.15 24.09
C GLY A 479 -1.79 11.99 23.18
N CYS A 480 -1.68 11.26 22.07
CA CYS A 480 -2.74 11.05 21.08
C CYS A 480 -3.65 9.85 21.37
N GLY A 481 -3.40 9.11 22.46
CA GLY A 481 -4.19 7.94 22.83
C GLY A 481 -3.70 6.66 22.14
N PHE A 482 -4.63 5.71 21.95
CA PHE A 482 -4.32 4.36 21.54
C PHE A 482 -5.56 3.76 20.87
N SER A 483 -5.47 3.28 19.68
CA SER A 483 -6.56 2.65 18.93
C SER A 483 -6.43 1.13 19.01
N GLU A 484 -7.54 0.46 19.20
CA GLU A 484 -7.60 -0.98 19.36
C GLU A 484 -8.45 -1.66 18.29
N GLY A 485 -8.69 -1.01 17.19
CA GLY A 485 -9.63 -1.49 16.16
C GLY A 485 -11.11 -1.39 16.53
N TYR A 486 -11.43 -1.16 17.80
CA TYR A 486 -12.77 -1.17 18.37
C TYR A 486 -13.22 0.14 19.02
N GLY A 487 -12.37 1.16 19.11
CA GLY A 487 -12.73 2.43 19.70
C GLY A 487 -11.79 3.55 19.34
N ASN A 488 -12.35 4.71 18.98
CA ASN A 488 -11.62 5.91 18.58
C ASN A 488 -11.10 6.69 19.79
N ASP A 489 -10.30 6.06 20.67
CA ASP A 489 -9.57 6.80 21.71
C ASP A 489 -8.27 7.40 21.15
N PHE A 490 -7.89 7.05 19.92
CA PHE A 490 -6.79 7.66 19.20
C PHE A 490 -7.27 8.95 18.52
N ASP A 491 -6.57 10.03 18.80
CA ASP A 491 -6.86 11.34 18.24
C ASP A 491 -5.53 11.98 17.82
N ILE A 492 -5.23 11.91 16.54
CA ILE A 492 -3.98 12.40 15.94
C ILE A 492 -3.79 13.92 16.22
N THR A 493 -4.87 14.68 16.37
CA THR A 493 -4.79 16.12 16.64
C THR A 493 -4.19 16.44 18.02
N LYS A 494 -4.14 15.46 18.92
CA LYS A 494 -3.51 15.57 20.24
C LYS A 494 -2.06 15.12 20.28
N LEU A 495 -1.51 14.69 19.14
CA LEU A 495 -0.10 14.30 19.04
C LEU A 495 0.80 15.48 19.45
N ARG A 496 1.78 15.17 20.30
CA ARG A 496 2.69 16.20 20.87
C ARG A 496 3.96 16.42 20.05
N TYR A 497 4.21 15.60 19.05
CA TYR A 497 5.43 15.59 18.27
C TYR A 497 5.10 15.42 16.79
N ASP A 498 5.65 16.29 15.94
CA ASP A 498 5.55 16.17 14.49
C ASP A 498 6.23 14.91 13.96
N LYS A 499 7.35 14.51 14.60
CA LYS A 499 8.09 13.31 14.21
C LYS A 499 8.33 12.39 15.40
N ILE A 500 8.06 11.11 15.20
CA ILE A 500 8.42 10.00 16.09
C ILE A 500 9.53 9.23 15.39
N ILE A 501 10.74 9.31 15.95
CA ILE A 501 11.94 8.80 15.30
C ILE A 501 12.45 7.60 16.08
N ILE A 502 12.47 6.43 15.46
CA ILE A 502 13.06 5.21 16.01
C ILE A 502 14.57 5.29 15.81
N MET A 503 15.31 5.20 16.90
CA MET A 503 16.77 5.27 16.91
C MET A 503 17.31 4.03 17.65
N ALA A 504 17.56 2.98 16.89
CA ALA A 504 18.08 1.70 17.35
C ALA A 504 19.49 1.44 16.82
N ASP A 505 20.21 0.52 17.46
CA ASP A 505 21.55 0.12 17.04
C ASP A 505 21.52 -0.56 15.68
N ALA A 506 22.61 -0.47 14.94
CA ALA A 506 22.74 -1.05 13.59
C ALA A 506 23.11 -2.55 13.65
N ASP A 507 22.43 -3.31 14.51
CA ASP A 507 22.61 -4.74 14.68
C ASP A 507 21.27 -5.49 14.60
N VAL A 508 21.31 -6.81 14.74
CA VAL A 508 20.12 -7.67 14.65
C VAL A 508 19.11 -7.41 15.79
N ASP A 509 19.57 -6.97 16.94
CA ASP A 509 18.71 -6.65 18.08
C ASP A 509 18.00 -5.31 17.86
N GLY A 510 18.70 -4.28 17.37
CA GLY A 510 18.12 -3.00 17.01
C GLY A 510 17.12 -3.12 15.85
N ALA A 511 17.39 -3.95 14.85
CA ALA A 511 16.45 -4.27 13.78
C ALA A 511 15.17 -4.93 14.34
N HIS A 512 15.31 -5.85 15.32
CA HIS A 512 14.18 -6.48 15.97
C HIS A 512 13.36 -5.49 16.83
N ILE A 513 14.03 -4.60 17.57
CA ILE A 513 13.35 -3.54 18.35
C ILE A 513 12.57 -2.61 17.43
N SER A 514 13.17 -2.19 16.31
CA SER A 514 12.48 -1.38 15.30
C SER A 514 11.24 -2.09 14.77
N THR A 515 11.34 -3.38 14.45
CA THR A 515 10.20 -4.19 13.97
C THR A 515 9.09 -4.29 15.03
N LEU A 516 9.42 -4.48 16.32
CA LEU A 516 8.44 -4.51 17.40
C LEU A 516 7.72 -3.16 17.56
N LEU A 517 8.45 -2.04 17.45
CA LEU A 517 7.88 -0.69 17.50
C LEU A 517 6.96 -0.43 16.29
N LEU A 518 7.39 -0.81 15.10
CA LEU A 518 6.57 -0.69 13.89
C LEU A 518 5.30 -1.54 13.99
N THR A 519 5.39 -2.77 14.54
CA THR A 519 4.22 -3.62 14.79
C THR A 519 3.26 -2.95 15.78
N LEU A 520 3.76 -2.34 16.85
CA LEU A 520 2.94 -1.59 17.80
C LEU A 520 2.23 -0.40 17.11
N PHE A 521 2.95 0.41 16.34
CA PHE A 521 2.35 1.55 15.65
C PHE A 521 1.35 1.10 14.60
N TYR A 522 1.69 0.10 13.79
CA TYR A 522 0.80 -0.41 12.77
C TYR A 522 -0.51 -0.96 13.31
N ARG A 523 -0.46 -1.72 14.43
CA ARG A 523 -1.66 -2.35 15.00
C ARG A 523 -2.51 -1.42 15.86
N PHE A 524 -1.90 -0.45 16.53
CA PHE A 524 -2.59 0.34 17.56
C PHE A 524 -2.56 1.86 17.35
N MET A 525 -1.76 2.34 16.41
CA MET A 525 -1.62 3.77 16.09
C MET A 525 -1.35 3.95 14.59
N PRO A 526 -2.11 3.30 13.68
CA PRO A 526 -1.78 3.28 12.24
C PRO A 526 -1.78 4.67 11.62
N GLU A 527 -2.59 5.60 12.12
CA GLU A 527 -2.62 6.98 11.65
C GLU A 527 -1.28 7.70 11.81
N LEU A 528 -0.44 7.31 12.80
CA LEU A 528 0.92 7.86 12.91
C LEU A 528 1.78 7.55 11.69
N ILE A 529 1.55 6.40 11.04
CA ILE A 529 2.27 6.02 9.82
C ILE A 529 1.60 6.65 8.61
N PHE A 530 0.27 6.59 8.50
CA PHE A 530 -0.47 7.16 7.38
C PHE A 530 -0.31 8.67 7.23
N GLU A 531 -0.25 9.40 8.34
CA GLU A 531 -0.03 10.85 8.38
C GLU A 531 1.47 11.23 8.26
N GLY A 532 2.38 10.25 8.15
CA GLY A 532 3.80 10.48 7.92
C GLY A 532 4.60 10.96 9.13
N HIS A 533 4.19 10.58 10.33
CA HIS A 533 4.86 10.98 11.57
C HIS A 533 5.98 10.03 12.02
N VAL A 534 6.08 8.81 11.47
CA VAL A 534 7.03 7.78 11.91
C VAL A 534 8.25 7.73 11.01
N TYR A 535 9.43 7.79 11.63
CA TYR A 535 10.73 7.77 10.96
C TYR A 535 11.68 6.78 11.62
N ILE A 536 12.64 6.28 10.84
CA ILE A 536 13.80 5.53 11.33
C ILE A 536 15.04 6.40 11.13
N ALA A 537 15.81 6.62 12.20
CA ALA A 537 17.09 7.29 12.11
C ALA A 537 18.11 6.39 11.42
N MET A 538 18.93 6.98 10.57
CA MET A 538 19.99 6.31 9.83
C MET A 538 21.35 6.85 10.27
N PRO A 539 21.90 6.37 11.40
CA PRO A 539 23.24 6.77 11.83
C PRO A 539 24.30 6.20 10.87
N PRO A 540 25.51 6.79 10.80
CA PRO A 540 26.60 6.25 10.01
C PRO A 540 27.10 4.92 10.57
N LEU A 541 27.44 3.98 9.68
CA LEU A 541 28.08 2.72 10.06
C LEU A 541 29.58 2.86 10.29
N TYR A 542 30.21 3.83 9.62
CA TYR A 542 31.66 4.00 9.66
C TYR A 542 32.05 5.47 9.76
N LYS A 543 33.22 5.71 10.36
CA LYS A 543 33.95 6.97 10.31
C LYS A 543 35.31 6.72 9.68
N ALA A 544 35.58 7.35 8.56
CA ALA A 544 36.86 7.29 7.89
C ALA A 544 37.73 8.50 8.33
N MET A 545 38.90 8.21 8.88
CA MET A 545 39.87 9.21 9.39
C MET A 545 41.14 9.11 8.57
N PRO A 546 41.30 9.93 7.49
CA PRO A 546 42.49 9.94 6.69
C PRO A 546 43.64 10.60 7.44
N SER A 547 44.87 10.18 7.17
CA SER A 547 46.08 10.80 7.78
C SER A 547 46.27 12.26 7.39
N ARG A 548 45.66 12.72 6.30
CA ARG A 548 45.57 14.10 5.82
C ARG A 548 44.23 14.34 5.18
N GLY A 549 43.51 15.36 5.63
CA GLY A 549 42.17 15.71 5.14
C GLY A 549 41.12 15.70 6.24
N ALA A 550 39.87 15.96 5.87
CA ALA A 550 38.75 15.93 6.79
C ALA A 550 38.29 14.49 7.04
N GLU A 551 37.81 14.23 8.24
CA GLU A 551 37.09 12.99 8.59
C GLU A 551 35.74 12.93 7.86
N GLU A 552 35.30 11.74 7.50
CA GLU A 552 34.05 11.54 6.75
C GLU A 552 33.23 10.41 7.38
N TYR A 553 31.96 10.69 7.61
CA TYR A 553 30.99 9.68 8.03
C TYR A 553 30.41 8.93 6.82
N LEU A 554 30.37 7.61 6.90
CA LEU A 554 29.91 6.73 5.83
C LEU A 554 28.73 5.91 6.35
N TYR A 555 27.62 5.99 5.64
CA TYR A 555 26.33 5.50 6.13
C TYR A 555 26.02 4.06 5.73
N ASP A 556 26.68 3.54 4.71
CA ASP A 556 26.53 2.17 4.23
C ASP A 556 27.86 1.60 3.67
N ASP A 557 27.87 0.30 3.39
CA ASP A 557 29.04 -0.38 2.80
C ASP A 557 29.37 0.13 1.41
N LYS A 558 28.37 0.55 0.64
CA LYS A 558 28.57 1.15 -0.69
C LYS A 558 29.27 2.50 -0.58
N ALA A 559 28.96 3.29 0.46
CA ALA A 559 29.68 4.52 0.74
C ALA A 559 31.14 4.25 1.10
N LEU A 560 31.40 3.20 1.90
CA LEU A 560 32.76 2.77 2.23
C LEU A 560 33.53 2.32 0.99
N GLU A 561 32.92 1.54 0.11
CA GLU A 561 33.54 1.15 -1.15
C GLU A 561 33.86 2.35 -2.06
N ARG A 562 32.91 3.30 -2.18
CA ARG A 562 33.12 4.55 -2.92
C ARG A 562 34.25 5.36 -2.32
N TYR A 563 34.32 5.46 -0.99
CA TYR A 563 35.40 6.13 -0.28
C TYR A 563 36.75 5.46 -0.57
N ARG A 564 36.88 4.14 -0.47
CA ARG A 564 38.10 3.36 -0.79
C ARG A 564 38.55 3.56 -2.23
N LYS A 565 37.64 3.65 -3.19
CA LYS A 565 37.96 3.91 -4.61
C LYS A 565 38.48 5.35 -4.83
N ARG A 566 37.93 6.31 -4.10
CA ARG A 566 38.27 7.74 -4.21
C ARG A 566 39.56 8.10 -3.45
N HIS A 567 39.79 7.48 -2.28
CA HIS A 567 40.87 7.80 -1.38
C HIS A 567 42.00 6.78 -1.52
N LYS A 568 43.16 7.25 -2.10
CA LYS A 568 44.34 6.39 -2.35
C LYS A 568 45.35 6.36 -1.20
N GLY A 569 45.15 7.14 -0.14
CA GLY A 569 46.02 7.23 1.01
C GLY A 569 45.65 6.29 2.17
N PRO A 570 46.53 6.10 3.16
CA PRO A 570 46.19 5.38 4.37
C PRO A 570 45.16 6.17 5.18
N PHE A 571 44.15 5.47 5.70
CA PHE A 571 43.15 6.00 6.61
C PHE A 571 42.82 4.97 7.69
N HIS A 572 42.43 5.47 8.85
CA HIS A 572 41.87 4.64 9.92
C HIS A 572 40.34 4.57 9.74
N LEU A 573 39.78 3.40 9.87
CA LEU A 573 38.36 3.17 9.78
C LEU A 573 37.82 2.78 11.16
N GLN A 574 36.95 3.57 11.71
CA GLN A 574 36.16 3.24 12.90
C GLN A 574 34.79 2.71 12.45
N ARG A 575 34.41 1.52 12.91
CA ARG A 575 33.07 0.97 12.71
C ARG A 575 32.26 1.21 13.99
N TYR A 576 31.05 1.74 13.85
CA TYR A 576 30.11 1.87 14.94
C TYR A 576 29.18 0.64 14.98
N LYS A 577 29.18 -0.08 16.09
CA LYS A 577 28.31 -1.23 16.31
C LYS A 577 27.02 -0.83 17.00
N GLY A 578 27.03 0.26 17.75
CA GLY A 578 25.87 0.80 18.42
C GLY A 578 26.00 2.29 18.70
N LEU A 579 24.87 2.93 18.94
CA LEU A 579 24.74 4.37 19.21
C LEU A 579 25.45 4.78 20.51
N GLY A 580 25.62 3.83 21.44
CA GLY A 580 26.37 4.07 22.68
C GLY A 580 27.87 4.25 22.50
N GLU A 581 28.43 3.95 21.30
CA GLU A 581 29.83 4.17 20.95
C GLU A 581 30.09 5.59 20.43
N MET A 582 29.05 6.36 20.15
CA MET A 582 29.15 7.75 19.73
C MET A 582 29.14 8.68 20.94
N ASP A 583 30.01 9.65 20.95
CA ASP A 583 29.91 10.78 21.89
C ASP A 583 28.75 11.72 21.51
N ALA A 584 28.40 12.65 22.41
CA ALA A 584 27.28 13.54 22.21
C ALA A 584 27.42 14.45 20.98
N GLN A 585 28.66 14.87 20.64
CA GLN A 585 28.90 15.70 19.48
C GLN A 585 28.75 14.93 18.17
N GLN A 586 29.28 13.72 18.10
CA GLN A 586 29.13 12.82 16.95
C GLN A 586 27.67 12.48 16.71
N LEU A 587 26.92 12.18 17.77
CA LEU A 587 25.51 11.83 17.70
C LEU A 587 24.65 13.02 17.24
N TRP A 588 25.01 14.24 17.68
CA TRP A 588 24.38 15.46 17.17
C TRP A 588 24.62 15.62 15.66
N GLU A 589 25.87 15.67 15.24
CA GLU A 589 26.28 15.96 13.86
C GLU A 589 25.76 14.95 12.83
N THR A 590 25.53 13.70 13.24
CA THR A 590 25.18 12.62 12.31
C THR A 590 23.72 12.18 12.35
N THR A 591 23.05 12.37 13.51
CA THR A 591 21.76 11.70 13.75
C THR A 591 20.67 12.63 14.30
N LEU A 592 21.03 13.65 15.10
CA LEU A 592 20.03 14.51 15.74
C LEU A 592 19.86 15.86 15.04
N ASP A 593 20.90 16.41 14.41
CA ASP A 593 20.85 17.70 13.73
C ASP A 593 19.93 17.62 12.50
N PRO A 594 18.82 18.40 12.47
CA PRO A 594 17.90 18.41 11.33
C PRO A 594 18.52 18.74 9.98
N GLU A 595 19.66 19.47 9.96
CA GLU A 595 20.32 19.90 8.72
C GLU A 595 21.22 18.80 8.11
N THR A 596 21.73 17.88 8.91
CA THR A 596 22.76 16.91 8.48
C THR A 596 22.32 15.45 8.59
N ARG A 597 21.35 15.15 9.42
CA ARG A 597 20.86 13.78 9.67
C ARG A 597 20.16 13.18 8.47
N MET A 598 20.17 11.84 8.41
CA MET A 598 19.34 11.07 7.49
C MET A 598 18.22 10.36 8.24
N LEU A 599 16.99 10.57 7.79
CA LEU A 599 15.79 9.87 8.29
C LEU A 599 15.13 9.12 7.15
N LYS A 600 14.68 7.91 7.44
CA LYS A 600 13.86 7.12 6.53
C LYS A 600 12.40 7.23 7.01
N LEU A 601 11.53 7.80 6.18
CA LEU A 601 10.09 7.80 6.43
C LEU A 601 9.56 6.37 6.37
N VAL A 602 8.66 6.04 7.28
CA VAL A 602 7.93 4.77 7.28
C VAL A 602 6.59 4.98 6.60
N GLU A 603 6.36 4.26 5.53
CA GLU A 603 5.14 4.34 4.74
C GLU A 603 4.51 2.95 4.62
N ILE A 604 3.18 2.91 4.58
CA ILE A 604 2.41 1.71 4.25
C ILE A 604 1.98 1.84 2.79
N GLU A 605 2.66 1.11 1.92
CA GLU A 605 2.35 1.14 0.48
C GLU A 605 1.08 0.36 0.15
N ASP A 606 0.86 -0.77 0.84
CA ASP A 606 -0.31 -1.62 0.71
C ASP A 606 -0.70 -2.14 2.10
N ALA A 607 -1.89 -1.79 2.56
CA ALA A 607 -2.35 -2.12 3.91
C ALA A 607 -2.56 -3.64 4.11
N ARG A 608 -2.99 -4.34 3.05
CA ARG A 608 -3.17 -5.80 3.09
C ARG A 608 -1.82 -6.50 3.18
N MET A 609 -0.89 -6.15 2.30
CA MET A 609 0.46 -6.73 2.30
C MET A 609 1.18 -6.41 3.62
N ALA A 610 1.05 -5.19 4.16
CA ALA A 610 1.60 -4.83 5.46
C ALA A 610 1.02 -5.68 6.59
N SER A 611 -0.29 -5.98 6.55
CA SER A 611 -0.94 -6.86 7.53
C SER A 611 -0.44 -8.29 7.42
N GLU A 612 -0.42 -8.87 6.22
CA GLU A 612 0.07 -10.23 5.95
C GLU A 612 1.54 -10.40 6.36
N VAL A 613 2.40 -9.44 6.02
CA VAL A 613 3.83 -9.47 6.39
C VAL A 613 3.99 -9.33 7.90
N THR A 614 3.23 -8.45 8.54
CA THR A 614 3.28 -8.28 9.99
C THR A 614 2.85 -9.57 10.71
N GLU A 615 1.75 -10.18 10.30
CA GLU A 615 1.26 -11.44 10.85
C GLU A 615 2.25 -12.58 10.59
N MET A 616 2.75 -12.72 9.37
CA MET A 616 3.74 -13.74 9.01
C MET A 616 5.03 -13.62 9.84
N LEU A 617 5.57 -12.40 10.01
CA LEU A 617 6.83 -12.19 10.70
C LEU A 617 6.68 -12.19 12.22
N MET A 618 5.59 -11.60 12.74
CA MET A 618 5.41 -11.31 14.15
C MET A 618 4.32 -12.18 14.82
N GLY A 619 3.47 -12.84 14.03
CA GLY A 619 2.39 -13.72 14.49
C GLY A 619 2.86 -15.02 15.16
N THR A 620 1.91 -15.88 15.54
CA THR A 620 2.17 -17.15 16.26
C THR A 620 2.67 -18.26 15.33
N GLU A 621 2.27 -18.24 14.06
CA GLU A 621 2.58 -19.28 13.08
C GLU A 621 4.07 -19.28 12.69
N VAL A 622 4.70 -20.45 12.80
CA VAL A 622 6.14 -20.64 12.48
C VAL A 622 6.38 -21.00 11.00
N PRO A 623 5.56 -21.86 10.37
CA PRO A 623 5.82 -22.31 9.01
C PRO A 623 5.89 -21.19 7.97
N PRO A 624 4.97 -20.21 7.92
CA PRO A 624 5.03 -19.10 6.96
C PRO A 624 6.30 -18.27 7.12
N ARG A 625 6.69 -17.96 8.37
CA ARG A 625 7.92 -17.21 8.68
C ARG A 625 9.16 -17.97 8.24
N ARG A 626 9.19 -19.28 8.46
CA ARG A 626 10.31 -20.14 8.03
C ARG A 626 10.43 -20.14 6.50
N ALA A 627 9.32 -20.28 5.79
CA ALA A 627 9.29 -20.24 4.33
C ALA A 627 9.78 -18.88 3.79
N PHE A 628 9.35 -17.78 4.42
CA PHE A 628 9.83 -16.44 4.07
C PHE A 628 11.34 -16.28 4.25
N ILE A 629 11.89 -16.74 5.37
CA ILE A 629 13.34 -16.70 5.65
C ILE A 629 14.11 -17.50 4.58
N TYR A 630 13.66 -18.71 4.24
CA TYR A 630 14.32 -19.52 3.20
C TYR A 630 14.28 -18.85 1.82
N ARG A 631 13.14 -18.26 1.45
CA ARG A 631 12.97 -17.59 0.15
C ARG A 631 13.89 -16.39 0.00
N ASN A 632 14.08 -15.60 1.06
CA ASN A 632 14.86 -14.37 1.03
C ASN A 632 16.29 -14.53 1.58
N ALA A 633 16.74 -15.75 1.85
CA ALA A 633 18.06 -16.01 2.45
C ALA A 633 19.24 -15.57 1.56
N THR A 634 19.05 -15.58 0.24
CA THR A 634 20.08 -15.14 -0.73
C THR A 634 20.23 -13.63 -0.80
N ASP A 635 19.18 -12.89 -0.43
CA ASP A 635 19.15 -11.42 -0.47
C ASP A 635 19.49 -10.79 0.90
N ALA A 636 19.66 -11.64 1.93
CA ALA A 636 20.01 -11.18 3.26
C ALA A 636 21.49 -10.77 3.31
N GLU A 637 21.75 -9.52 3.60
CA GLU A 637 23.07 -9.03 3.98
C GLU A 637 23.37 -9.53 5.40
N LEU A 638 24.08 -10.63 5.53
CA LEU A 638 24.48 -11.19 6.83
C LEU A 638 25.81 -10.58 7.25
N ASP A 639 25.85 -10.01 8.43
CA ASP A 639 27.07 -9.63 9.11
C ASP A 639 27.70 -10.88 9.75
N ILE A 640 28.47 -11.65 8.95
CA ILE A 640 29.15 -12.88 9.38
C ILE A 640 30.60 -12.55 9.70
#